data_75870d898337d2438d2b76c7893b7ee7
#
_entry.id   75870d898337d2438d2b76c7893b7ee7
#
_cell.length_a   1.000
_cell.length_b   1.000
_cell.length_c   1.000
_cell.angle_alpha   90.00
_cell.angle_beta   90.00
_cell.angle_gamma   90.00
#
_symmetry.space_group_name_H-M   'P 1'
#
loop_
_entity.id
_entity.type
_entity.pdbx_description
1 polymer ?
#
loop_
_entity_poly.entity_id
_entity_poly.type
_entity_poly.pdbx_seq_one_letter_code
_entity_poly.pdbx_strand_id
1 'polypeptide(L)'
;MRPERIAAFLGAALFLASAGTSGQAIPLDLEIGYRFVDVNGNRDMYRSQINDREGVLLRSLTFSTGTVGGSFLDSLRVDAYDMGVGPAGRFRLEAGKTGVYRVRVDYRRMEFFSALPAFANPLLDRGIIPGQHTYDRTRHLLDVEAEILPNGVLTPIVGYTLNRFDGPARTTYVVGGDEFRLASDLEDTEQEARVGVAFHAGDFAGRVVQGWRQFRETERLTLASGEGAGNNAGPVLGTPVSLTDFQRDSRVKINVPVTTAFLVGRFANRVKVSAGYLRANSDTSASETEDLTGNLVSFQISRFFQGLSEPISSRARNEQWRGHGRVEVEIADGFDLSAGYMERHRELDGFALISSLFLDTLTFSGQDPRDLERIIEANTSLERTEKIFDASFDARRLGPLALRVGYEQNDQDVRITPDPEEIVVPGGQGGDFDRRVQSWSASANFSRSGITLGADYRHDKADDAIVRVDFIERDRYRVRAGWSLADRIRLSANGEQVDVSNDDPGIGFDGRIRQYGGDLEVVPVKPFTLRFSASRFESRSTIPIRQPQDFSVITSSHRERGTWLEGGALVNFARFRLEGAFGRLENKGTFPFDIDRARARAEFDWNARLTSVLDWNKDKYSESPQHNGNIGGFDANRYGVFLRVHL
;
A
#
# COMPACT_ATOMS: atom_id res chain seq x y z
N MET A 1 15.17 -11.57 12.01
CA MET A 1 15.26 -12.35 13.28
C MET A 1 16.61 -13.04 13.33
N ARG A 2 17.34 -12.98 14.44
CA ARG A 2 18.61 -13.72 14.54
C ARG A 2 18.32 -15.23 14.54
N PRO A 3 19.18 -16.07 13.97
CA PRO A 3 18.97 -17.53 13.88
C PRO A 3 18.65 -18.20 15.22
N GLU A 4 19.18 -17.65 16.31
CA GLU A 4 18.91 -18.08 17.69
C GLU A 4 17.43 -17.98 18.11
N ARG A 5 16.70 -17.00 17.56
CA ARG A 5 15.26 -16.82 17.84
C ARG A 5 14.39 -17.78 17.02
N ILE A 6 14.85 -18.21 15.85
CA ILE A 6 14.19 -19.25 15.05
C ILE A 6 14.36 -20.60 15.75
N ALA A 7 15.56 -20.89 16.28
CA ALA A 7 15.83 -22.10 17.05
C ALA A 7 15.01 -22.16 18.34
N ALA A 8 14.84 -21.04 19.06
CA ALA A 8 13.99 -20.95 20.25
C ALA A 8 12.50 -21.18 19.92
N PHE A 9 12.02 -20.69 18.79
CA PHE A 9 10.65 -20.90 18.31
C PHE A 9 10.40 -22.36 17.91
N LEU A 10 11.35 -22.97 17.19
CA LEU A 10 11.31 -24.40 16.82
C LEU A 10 11.37 -25.28 18.07
N GLY A 11 12.21 -24.93 19.04
CA GLY A 11 12.31 -25.62 20.32
C GLY A 11 11.00 -25.55 21.12
N ALA A 12 10.35 -24.38 21.17
CA ALA A 12 9.05 -24.20 21.82
C ALA A 12 7.92 -24.97 21.11
N ALA A 13 7.90 -24.98 19.77
CA ALA A 13 6.92 -25.74 19.00
C ALA A 13 7.09 -27.24 19.16
N LEU A 14 8.33 -27.75 19.15
CA LEU A 14 8.65 -29.16 19.41
C LEU A 14 8.36 -29.56 20.87
N PHE A 15 8.61 -28.68 21.84
CA PHE A 15 8.28 -28.90 23.25
C PHE A 15 6.77 -28.96 23.48
N LEU A 16 5.99 -28.09 22.82
CA LEU A 16 4.53 -28.15 22.87
C LEU A 16 3.98 -29.40 22.17
N ALA A 17 4.62 -29.87 21.09
CA ALA A 17 4.25 -31.13 20.44
C ALA A 17 4.55 -32.35 21.31
N SER A 18 5.58 -32.33 22.16
CA SER A 18 5.94 -33.42 23.05
C SER A 18 5.12 -33.48 24.38
N ALA A 19 4.47 -32.37 24.75
CA ALA A 19 3.67 -32.28 25.98
C ALA A 19 2.25 -32.86 25.84
N GLY A 20 1.85 -33.34 24.67
CA GLY A 20 0.57 -34.01 24.43
C GLY A 20 0.53 -35.43 25.02
N THR A 21 -0.01 -35.59 26.22
CA THR A 21 -0.12 -36.86 26.95
C THR A 21 -1.28 -37.76 26.52
N SER A 22 -2.02 -37.42 25.48
CA SER A 22 -3.08 -38.26 24.91
C SER A 22 -2.71 -38.64 23.48
N GLY A 23 -2.69 -39.93 23.16
CA GLY A 23 -2.22 -40.53 21.90
C GLY A 23 -2.96 -40.10 20.61
N GLN A 24 -3.43 -38.88 20.50
CA GLN A 24 -3.89 -38.24 19.27
C GLN A 24 -2.72 -37.58 18.56
N ALA A 25 -2.52 -37.94 17.31
CA ALA A 25 -1.56 -37.27 16.43
C ALA A 25 -1.89 -35.75 16.39
N ILE A 26 -0.93 -34.92 16.79
CA ILE A 26 -1.06 -33.48 16.75
C ILE A 26 -0.68 -33.06 15.32
N PRO A 27 -1.58 -32.48 14.51
CA PRO A 27 -1.25 -32.08 13.14
C PRO A 27 -0.22 -30.93 13.16
N LEU A 28 1.00 -31.26 12.77
CA LEU A 28 2.10 -30.33 12.57
C LEU A 28 2.55 -30.44 11.12
N ASP A 29 2.55 -29.31 10.43
CA ASP A 29 3.09 -29.15 9.08
C ASP A 29 4.20 -28.10 9.13
N LEU A 30 5.43 -28.50 8.77
CA LEU A 30 6.62 -27.67 8.86
C LEU A 30 7.40 -27.76 7.55
N GLU A 31 7.70 -26.62 6.91
CA GLU A 31 8.64 -26.53 5.78
C GLU A 31 9.76 -25.54 6.11
N ILE A 32 10.98 -26.05 6.26
CA ILE A 32 12.16 -25.26 6.61
C ILE A 32 13.33 -25.63 5.70
N GLY A 33 14.18 -24.67 5.38
CA GLY A 33 15.34 -24.93 4.53
C GLY A 33 16.26 -23.73 4.42
N TYR A 34 17.07 -23.77 3.35
CA TYR A 34 18.05 -22.75 3.04
C TYR A 34 17.85 -22.23 1.62
N ARG A 35 17.97 -20.92 1.45
CA ARG A 35 17.93 -20.22 0.17
C ARG A 35 19.33 -19.69 -0.17
N PHE A 36 19.77 -19.95 -1.39
CA PHE A 36 20.95 -19.35 -2.01
C PHE A 36 20.50 -18.29 -3.00
N VAL A 37 21.24 -17.19 -3.11
CA VAL A 37 20.91 -16.06 -4.00
C VAL A 37 22.17 -15.62 -4.74
N ASP A 38 22.08 -15.62 -6.06
CA ASP A 38 23.12 -15.10 -6.94
C ASP A 38 22.53 -13.98 -7.81
N VAL A 39 23.13 -12.79 -7.76
CA VAL A 39 22.65 -11.59 -8.46
C VAL A 39 23.80 -10.99 -9.27
N ASN A 40 23.63 -10.95 -10.57
CA ASN A 40 24.48 -10.26 -11.52
C ASN A 40 23.81 -8.96 -11.98
N GLY A 41 24.55 -7.86 -12.07
CA GLY A 41 24.03 -6.53 -12.44
C GLY A 41 23.62 -5.69 -11.25
N ASN A 42 22.56 -4.92 -11.38
CA ASN A 42 22.15 -3.95 -10.36
C ASN A 42 21.46 -4.62 -9.17
N ARG A 43 22.22 -4.78 -8.05
CA ARG A 43 21.69 -5.36 -6.81
C ARG A 43 20.63 -4.49 -6.13
N ASP A 44 20.71 -3.19 -6.26
CA ASP A 44 19.74 -2.28 -5.65
C ASP A 44 18.40 -2.39 -6.38
N MET A 45 18.38 -2.51 -7.70
CA MET A 45 17.17 -2.76 -8.46
C MET A 45 16.58 -4.15 -8.12
N TYR A 46 17.44 -5.19 -7.99
CA TYR A 46 16.99 -6.51 -7.52
C TYR A 46 16.31 -6.40 -6.13
N ARG A 47 16.93 -5.67 -5.18
CA ARG A 47 16.35 -5.46 -3.85
C ARG A 47 15.04 -4.65 -3.92
N SER A 48 14.96 -3.68 -4.81
CA SER A 48 13.73 -2.88 -4.98
C SER A 48 12.56 -3.69 -5.50
N GLN A 49 12.80 -4.75 -6.29
CA GLN A 49 11.74 -5.54 -6.90
C GLN A 49 11.46 -6.86 -6.19
N ILE A 50 12.47 -7.49 -5.58
CA ILE A 50 12.37 -8.85 -5.05
C ILE A 50 12.81 -8.91 -3.59
N ASN A 51 14.00 -8.42 -3.28
CA ASN A 51 14.63 -8.36 -1.94
C ASN A 51 14.74 -9.70 -1.19
N ASP A 52 14.78 -10.82 -1.91
CA ASP A 52 15.09 -12.11 -1.31
C ASP A 52 16.59 -12.18 -0.95
N ARG A 53 16.91 -12.64 0.26
CA ARG A 53 18.28 -12.77 0.76
C ARG A 53 18.65 -14.24 0.94
N GLU A 54 19.96 -14.49 0.96
CA GLU A 54 20.52 -15.79 1.26
C GLU A 54 20.41 -16.13 2.75
N GLY A 55 20.11 -17.41 3.07
CA GLY A 55 20.11 -17.93 4.43
C GLY A 55 18.93 -18.84 4.76
N VAL A 56 18.74 -19.08 6.05
CA VAL A 56 17.69 -19.96 6.57
C VAL A 56 16.32 -19.32 6.44
N LEU A 57 15.36 -20.09 5.92
CA LEU A 57 13.97 -19.71 5.72
C LEU A 57 13.02 -20.76 6.28
N LEU A 58 12.19 -20.37 7.24
CA LEU A 58 11.00 -21.09 7.62
C LEU A 58 9.88 -20.67 6.66
N ARG A 59 9.60 -21.51 5.66
CA ARG A 59 8.60 -21.20 4.63
C ARG A 59 7.19 -21.30 5.16
N SER A 60 6.92 -22.38 5.92
CA SER A 60 5.63 -22.55 6.60
C SER A 60 5.78 -23.37 7.88
N LEU A 61 4.97 -23.02 8.86
CA LEU A 61 4.69 -23.81 10.04
C LEU A 61 3.20 -23.67 10.32
N THR A 62 2.48 -24.78 10.34
CA THR A 62 1.10 -24.84 10.79
C THR A 62 1.01 -25.90 11.86
N PHE A 63 0.53 -25.51 13.01
CA PHE A 63 0.29 -26.36 14.15
C PHE A 63 -1.12 -26.10 14.68
N SER A 64 -1.90 -27.14 14.92
CA SER A 64 -3.20 -26.99 15.56
C SER A 64 -3.45 -28.14 16.52
N THR A 65 -3.93 -27.84 17.73
CA THR A 65 -4.42 -28.84 18.64
C THR A 65 -5.93 -28.74 18.72
N GLY A 66 -6.64 -29.85 18.52
CA GLY A 66 -7.97 -30.03 19.07
C GLY A 66 -7.84 -30.25 20.59
N THR A 67 -8.91 -30.15 21.32
CA THR A 67 -9.05 -30.22 22.76
C THR A 67 -7.80 -30.65 23.52
N VAL A 68 -6.97 -29.73 23.95
CA VAL A 68 -5.94 -29.99 24.96
C VAL A 68 -6.73 -30.16 26.25
N GLY A 69 -6.98 -31.41 26.65
CA GLY A 69 -7.75 -31.74 27.86
C GLY A 69 -7.11 -31.12 29.09
N GLY A 70 -7.41 -29.87 29.36
CA GLY A 70 -6.88 -29.10 30.47
C GLY A 70 -7.85 -28.00 30.89
N SER A 71 -7.73 -27.55 32.11
CA SER A 71 -8.59 -26.50 32.67
C SER A 71 -8.44 -25.13 32.00
N PHE A 72 -7.41 -24.93 31.17
CA PHE A 72 -6.99 -23.59 30.70
C PHE A 72 -7.19 -23.35 29.21
N LEU A 73 -7.04 -24.34 28.33
CA LEU A 73 -6.99 -24.18 26.89
C LEU A 73 -7.71 -25.31 26.16
N ASP A 74 -8.68 -25.01 25.30
CA ASP A 74 -9.39 -25.99 24.49
C ASP A 74 -8.86 -26.05 23.04
N SER A 75 -8.30 -24.98 22.56
CA SER A 75 -7.76 -24.91 21.21
C SER A 75 -6.53 -23.98 21.13
N LEU A 76 -5.53 -24.42 20.38
CA LEU A 76 -4.35 -23.64 20.03
C LEU A 76 -4.05 -23.87 18.56
N ARG A 77 -3.90 -22.77 17.83
CA ARG A 77 -3.43 -22.76 16.44
C ARG A 77 -2.26 -21.79 16.30
N VAL A 78 -1.22 -22.24 15.65
CA VAL A 78 -0.04 -21.45 15.33
C VAL A 78 0.23 -21.58 13.83
N ASP A 79 0.30 -20.45 13.14
CA ASP A 79 0.69 -20.37 11.73
C ASP A 79 1.88 -19.42 11.60
N ALA A 80 2.94 -19.83 10.92
CA ALA A 80 4.05 -18.95 10.57
C ALA A 80 4.45 -19.16 9.10
N TYR A 81 4.73 -18.08 8.41
CA TYR A 81 5.07 -18.10 6.98
C TYR A 81 6.24 -17.15 6.69
N ASP A 82 7.17 -17.60 5.84
CA ASP A 82 8.29 -16.83 5.29
C ASP A 82 9.15 -16.13 6.37
N MET A 83 9.32 -16.78 7.53
CA MET A 83 10.11 -16.26 8.63
C MET A 83 11.60 -16.54 8.40
N GLY A 84 12.42 -15.47 8.41
CA GLY A 84 13.88 -15.56 8.20
C GLY A 84 14.37 -14.55 7.18
N VAL A 85 15.01 -15.02 6.11
CA VAL A 85 15.67 -14.19 5.09
C VAL A 85 14.75 -13.67 3.98
N GLY A 86 13.46 -13.96 4.03
CA GLY A 86 12.48 -13.35 3.12
C GLY A 86 12.23 -11.86 3.45
N PRO A 87 11.80 -11.04 2.47
CA PRO A 87 11.46 -9.63 2.69
C PRO A 87 10.18 -9.46 3.51
N ALA A 88 9.35 -10.47 3.62
CA ALA A 88 8.15 -10.49 4.43
C ALA A 88 8.12 -11.75 5.29
N GLY A 89 7.45 -11.67 6.43
CA GLY A 89 7.20 -12.81 7.30
C GLY A 89 5.98 -12.57 8.17
N ARG A 90 5.22 -13.62 8.43
CA ARG A 90 4.01 -13.57 9.24
C ARG A 90 4.01 -14.66 10.30
N PHE A 91 3.53 -14.30 11.48
CA PHE A 91 3.22 -15.21 12.57
C PHE A 91 1.82 -14.93 13.09
N ARG A 92 1.02 -15.96 13.28
CA ARG A 92 -0.31 -15.90 13.86
C ARG A 92 -0.47 -16.94 14.94
N LEU A 93 -1.06 -16.55 16.07
CA LEU A 93 -1.46 -17.44 17.14
C LEU A 93 -2.93 -17.19 17.45
N GLU A 94 -3.70 -18.25 17.53
CA GLU A 94 -5.06 -18.26 18.07
C GLU A 94 -5.11 -19.26 19.21
N ALA A 95 -5.54 -18.79 20.38
CA ALA A 95 -5.69 -19.61 21.57
C ALA A 95 -7.04 -19.33 22.22
N GLY A 96 -7.72 -20.36 22.73
CA GLY A 96 -9.02 -20.15 23.34
C GLY A 96 -9.51 -21.28 24.21
N LYS A 97 -10.43 -20.91 25.12
CA LYS A 97 -11.27 -21.80 25.88
C LYS A 97 -12.72 -21.55 25.52
N THR A 98 -13.38 -22.56 25.03
CA THR A 98 -14.75 -22.48 24.54
C THR A 98 -15.69 -21.83 25.56
N GLY A 99 -16.38 -20.77 25.13
CA GLY A 99 -17.31 -20.01 25.96
C GLY A 99 -16.67 -19.11 27.03
N VAL A 100 -15.34 -19.09 27.19
CA VAL A 100 -14.65 -18.32 28.23
C VAL A 100 -13.82 -17.18 27.63
N TYR A 101 -12.89 -17.50 26.73
CA TYR A 101 -12.07 -16.48 26.06
C TYR A 101 -11.54 -16.97 24.72
N ARG A 102 -11.17 -16.00 23.86
CA ARG A 102 -10.40 -16.20 22.63
C ARG A 102 -9.34 -15.11 22.56
N VAL A 103 -8.10 -15.49 22.33
CA VAL A 103 -6.97 -14.59 22.12
C VAL A 103 -6.42 -14.81 20.72
N ARG A 104 -6.20 -13.72 19.99
CA ARG A 104 -5.54 -13.72 18.68
C ARG A 104 -4.34 -12.81 18.72
N VAL A 105 -3.22 -13.28 18.18
CA VAL A 105 -2.00 -12.50 17.93
C VAL A 105 -1.66 -12.63 16.46
N ASP A 106 -1.51 -11.53 15.76
CA ASP A 106 -1.03 -11.46 14.36
C ASP A 106 0.21 -10.55 14.33
N TYR A 107 1.34 -11.11 13.93
CA TYR A 107 2.58 -10.38 13.76
C TYR A 107 3.05 -10.49 12.31
N ARG A 108 3.45 -9.34 11.73
CA ARG A 108 3.98 -9.24 10.38
C ARG A 108 5.26 -8.42 10.38
N ARG A 109 6.23 -8.91 9.61
CA ARG A 109 7.42 -8.17 9.28
C ARG A 109 7.47 -7.96 7.77
N MET A 110 7.77 -6.75 7.33
CA MET A 110 7.94 -6.40 5.92
C MET A 110 9.16 -5.50 5.77
N GLU A 111 10.06 -5.87 4.87
CA GLU A 111 11.21 -5.08 4.50
C GLU A 111 10.92 -4.35 3.17
N PHE A 112 11.15 -3.05 3.18
CA PHE A 112 10.96 -2.19 2.03
C PHE A 112 12.32 -1.66 1.63
N PHE A 113 12.69 -1.92 0.40
CA PHE A 113 13.87 -1.34 -0.20
C PHE A 113 13.49 -0.67 -1.52
N SER A 114 13.99 0.52 -1.73
CA SER A 114 13.90 1.22 -3.00
C SER A 114 15.19 1.98 -3.23
N ALA A 115 15.78 1.80 -4.40
CA ALA A 115 16.90 2.58 -4.89
C ALA A 115 16.64 2.84 -6.36
N LEU A 116 15.91 3.89 -6.63
CA LEU A 116 15.73 4.35 -8.00
C LEU A 116 17.02 5.05 -8.43
N PRO A 117 17.48 4.87 -9.69
CA PRO A 117 18.45 5.77 -10.26
C PRO A 117 17.83 7.16 -10.22
N ALA A 118 18.25 7.95 -9.24
CA ALA A 118 17.78 9.30 -9.10
C ALA A 118 18.39 10.12 -10.21
N PHE A 119 17.55 10.78 -10.96
CA PHE A 119 17.99 11.86 -11.79
C PHE A 119 18.23 13.04 -10.84
N ALA A 120 19.48 13.37 -10.60
CA ALA A 120 19.83 14.73 -10.32
C ALA A 120 19.22 15.62 -11.43
N ASN A 121 18.89 16.86 -11.12
CA ASN A 121 18.46 17.81 -12.14
C ASN A 121 19.33 17.62 -13.40
N PRO A 122 18.76 17.31 -14.58
CA PRO A 122 19.53 17.03 -15.80
C PRO A 122 20.39 18.22 -16.26
N LEU A 123 20.20 19.39 -15.66
CA LEU A 123 21.03 20.59 -15.87
C LEU A 123 22.28 20.59 -14.99
N LEU A 124 22.43 19.66 -14.05
CA LEU A 124 23.59 19.54 -13.19
C LEU A 124 24.64 18.61 -13.82
N ASP A 125 25.90 18.93 -13.64
CA ASP A 125 27.02 18.29 -14.34
C ASP A 125 27.22 16.81 -13.98
N ARG A 126 26.88 16.41 -12.76
CA ARG A 126 27.00 14.99 -12.34
C ARG A 126 25.91 14.08 -12.91
N GLY A 127 24.80 14.66 -13.38
CA GLY A 127 23.70 13.88 -14.00
C GLY A 127 23.11 12.83 -13.07
N ILE A 128 23.07 11.56 -13.51
CA ILE A 128 22.50 10.45 -12.73
C ILE A 128 23.51 9.98 -11.68
N ILE A 129 23.11 10.02 -10.41
CA ILE A 129 23.90 9.51 -9.29
C ILE A 129 23.22 8.25 -8.73
N PRO A 130 23.85 7.06 -8.83
CA PRO A 130 23.30 5.84 -8.26
C PRO A 130 23.17 5.96 -6.74
N GLY A 131 22.01 5.54 -6.21
CA GLY A 131 21.73 5.53 -4.78
C GLY A 131 21.58 6.91 -4.13
N GLN A 132 21.29 7.95 -4.91
CA GLN A 132 21.02 9.30 -4.39
C GLN A 132 19.74 9.33 -3.54
N HIS A 133 18.73 8.58 -3.95
CA HIS A 133 17.53 8.35 -3.17
C HIS A 133 17.41 6.86 -2.90
N THR A 134 17.62 6.46 -1.65
CA THR A 134 17.46 5.08 -1.21
C THR A 134 16.56 5.03 0.01
N TYR A 135 15.93 3.87 0.17
CA TYR A 135 15.00 3.61 1.22
C TYR A 135 15.15 2.15 1.63
N ASP A 136 15.64 1.91 2.84
CA ASP A 136 15.90 0.55 3.37
C ASP A 136 15.29 0.44 4.77
N ARG A 137 13.99 0.13 4.82
CA ARG A 137 13.20 0.18 6.04
C ARG A 137 12.49 -1.11 6.33
N THR A 138 12.29 -1.40 7.61
CA THR A 138 11.56 -2.57 8.07
C THR A 138 10.33 -2.16 8.85
N ARG A 139 9.19 -2.74 8.49
CA ARG A 139 7.93 -2.58 9.20
C ARG A 139 7.65 -3.79 10.08
N HIS A 140 7.34 -3.55 11.33
CA HIS A 140 6.87 -4.52 12.30
C HIS A 140 5.45 -4.17 12.70
N LEU A 141 4.50 -5.04 12.42
CA LEU A 141 3.10 -4.89 12.78
C LEU A 141 2.72 -6.01 13.74
N LEU A 142 2.28 -5.67 14.94
CA LEU A 142 1.74 -6.57 15.94
C LEU A 142 0.30 -6.16 16.24
N ASP A 143 -0.64 -7.10 16.13
CA ASP A 143 -2.03 -6.93 16.58
C ASP A 143 -2.37 -8.04 17.57
N VAL A 144 -2.87 -7.64 18.74
CA VAL A 144 -3.34 -8.55 19.80
C VAL A 144 -4.78 -8.20 20.11
N GLU A 145 -5.67 -9.18 20.07
CA GLU A 145 -7.06 -9.00 20.45
C GLU A 145 -7.51 -10.17 21.36
N ALA A 146 -8.18 -9.83 22.43
CA ALA A 146 -8.79 -10.77 23.35
C ALA A 146 -10.30 -10.52 23.45
N GLU A 147 -11.08 -11.56 23.25
CA GLU A 147 -12.53 -11.61 23.45
C GLU A 147 -12.82 -12.42 24.70
N ILE A 148 -13.69 -11.90 25.56
CA ILE A 148 -14.14 -12.54 26.80
C ILE A 148 -15.58 -12.97 26.58
N LEU A 149 -15.95 -14.21 26.94
CA LEU A 149 -17.26 -14.81 26.70
C LEU A 149 -17.70 -14.71 25.22
N PRO A 150 -16.91 -15.21 24.25
CA PRO A 150 -17.11 -14.97 22.82
C PRO A 150 -18.43 -15.47 22.22
N ASN A 151 -19.19 -16.29 22.94
CA ASN A 151 -20.51 -16.78 22.53
C ASN A 151 -21.63 -16.23 23.43
N GLY A 152 -21.35 -15.26 24.28
CA GLY A 152 -22.34 -14.59 25.14
C GLY A 152 -23.17 -13.58 24.39
N VAL A 153 -24.24 -13.13 25.00
CA VAL A 153 -25.05 -11.98 24.50
C VAL A 153 -24.18 -10.73 24.43
N LEU A 154 -23.25 -10.57 25.38
CA LEU A 154 -22.25 -9.49 25.40
C LEU A 154 -20.85 -10.13 25.43
N THR A 155 -19.99 -9.68 24.52
CA THR A 155 -18.59 -10.12 24.39
C THR A 155 -17.69 -8.90 24.58
N PRO A 156 -17.09 -8.69 25.75
CA PRO A 156 -16.08 -7.67 25.96
C PRO A 156 -14.84 -7.96 25.09
N ILE A 157 -14.24 -6.89 24.58
CA ILE A 157 -13.09 -6.92 23.67
C ILE A 157 -12.01 -6.00 24.23
N VAL A 158 -10.78 -6.49 24.25
CA VAL A 158 -9.59 -5.70 24.55
C VAL A 158 -8.57 -5.94 23.44
N GLY A 159 -7.94 -4.90 22.95
CA GLY A 159 -6.96 -5.05 21.88
C GLY A 159 -5.79 -4.06 22.01
N TYR A 160 -4.69 -4.44 21.39
CA TYR A 160 -3.49 -3.61 21.27
C TYR A 160 -2.85 -3.82 19.90
N THR A 161 -2.53 -2.70 19.23
CA THR A 161 -1.79 -2.72 17.96
C THR A 161 -0.51 -1.92 18.12
N LEU A 162 0.59 -2.47 17.62
CA LEU A 162 1.87 -1.80 17.48
C LEU A 162 2.31 -1.89 16.02
N ASN A 163 2.59 -0.73 15.42
CA ASN A 163 3.16 -0.61 14.08
C ASN A 163 4.42 0.24 14.20
N ARG A 164 5.58 -0.39 13.97
CA ARG A 164 6.87 0.28 13.98
C ARG A 164 7.49 0.18 12.60
N PHE A 165 8.03 1.28 12.11
CA PHE A 165 8.67 1.39 10.82
C PHE A 165 9.95 2.18 10.95
N ASP A 166 11.10 1.53 10.77
CA ASP A 166 12.41 2.11 11.02
C ASP A 166 13.44 1.67 9.99
N GLY A 167 14.47 2.46 9.83
CA GLY A 167 15.66 2.15 9.03
C GLY A 167 16.23 3.34 8.27
N PRO A 168 17.40 3.13 7.64
CA PRO A 168 18.11 4.18 6.95
C PRO A 168 17.49 4.50 5.58
N ALA A 169 17.66 5.75 5.18
CA ALA A 169 17.38 6.23 3.85
C ALA A 169 18.44 7.23 3.38
N ARG A 170 18.40 7.59 2.11
CA ARG A 170 19.15 8.70 1.55
C ARG A 170 18.22 9.58 0.76
N THR A 171 18.42 10.88 0.88
CA THR A 171 17.67 11.90 0.14
C THR A 171 18.61 13.02 -0.28
N THR A 172 18.08 14.09 -0.85
CA THR A 172 18.85 15.27 -1.23
C THR A 172 18.29 16.53 -0.61
N TYR A 173 19.17 17.43 -0.27
CA TYR A 173 18.88 18.82 0.03
C TYR A 173 19.17 19.68 -1.19
N VAL A 174 18.25 20.55 -1.56
CA VAL A 174 18.37 21.41 -2.74
C VAL A 174 18.46 22.86 -2.31
N VAL A 175 19.56 23.50 -2.61
CA VAL A 175 19.78 24.91 -2.31
C VAL A 175 20.64 25.55 -3.39
N GLY A 176 20.25 26.78 -3.81
CA GLY A 176 21.04 27.58 -4.77
C GLY A 176 21.22 26.92 -6.15
N GLY A 177 20.34 26.01 -6.55
CA GLY A 177 20.45 25.27 -7.79
C GLY A 177 21.41 24.09 -7.76
N ASP A 178 21.88 23.70 -6.56
CA ASP A 178 22.70 22.51 -6.34
C ASP A 178 21.96 21.50 -5.45
N GLU A 179 22.40 20.25 -5.45
CA GLU A 179 21.83 19.13 -4.72
C GLU A 179 22.88 18.44 -3.87
N PHE A 180 22.60 18.27 -2.60
CA PHE A 180 23.51 17.67 -1.61
C PHE A 180 22.88 16.38 -1.08
N ARG A 181 23.64 15.28 -1.09
CA ARG A 181 23.14 14.00 -0.58
C ARG A 181 23.13 13.99 0.94
N LEU A 182 21.98 13.62 1.51
CA LEU A 182 21.77 13.46 2.94
C LEU A 182 21.56 11.99 3.30
N ALA A 183 22.07 11.61 4.48
CA ALA A 183 21.68 10.38 5.14
C ALA A 183 20.47 10.67 6.06
N SER A 184 19.47 9.80 6.01
CA SER A 184 18.27 9.86 6.85
C SER A 184 18.24 8.64 7.77
N ASP A 185 17.87 8.87 9.02
CA ASP A 185 17.45 7.84 9.98
C ASP A 185 16.05 8.19 10.47
N LEU A 186 15.09 7.34 10.13
CA LEU A 186 13.68 7.53 10.46
C LEU A 186 13.20 6.40 11.37
N GLU A 187 12.46 6.77 12.40
CA GLU A 187 11.70 5.86 13.24
C GLU A 187 10.26 6.36 13.39
N ASP A 188 9.31 5.55 12.87
CA ASP A 188 7.88 5.74 13.08
C ASP A 188 7.34 4.69 14.03
N THR A 189 6.56 5.11 15.00
CA THR A 189 5.85 4.20 15.91
C THR A 189 4.41 4.63 16.07
N GLU A 190 3.49 3.72 15.74
CA GLU A 190 2.07 3.85 15.98
C GLU A 190 1.63 2.79 16.99
N GLN A 191 0.93 3.21 18.04
CA GLN A 191 0.39 2.35 19.08
C GLN A 191 -1.10 2.65 19.24
N GLU A 192 -1.91 1.61 19.37
CA GLU A 192 -3.34 1.74 19.65
C GLU A 192 -3.76 0.76 20.74
N ALA A 193 -4.28 1.28 21.84
CA ALA A 193 -5.01 0.50 22.82
C ALA A 193 -6.51 0.65 22.55
N ARG A 194 -7.27 -0.46 22.58
CA ARG A 194 -8.71 -0.45 22.31
C ARG A 194 -9.47 -1.32 23.31
N VAL A 195 -10.67 -0.82 23.67
CA VAL A 195 -11.64 -1.58 24.43
C VAL A 195 -12.99 -1.50 23.74
N GLY A 196 -13.78 -2.54 23.87
CA GLY A 196 -15.07 -2.58 23.20
C GLY A 196 -15.97 -3.68 23.73
N VAL A 197 -17.16 -3.71 23.16
CA VAL A 197 -18.14 -4.76 23.38
C VAL A 197 -18.79 -5.12 22.05
N ALA A 198 -18.86 -6.40 21.73
CA ALA A 198 -19.77 -6.92 20.74
C ALA A 198 -21.01 -7.48 21.43
N PHE A 199 -22.14 -7.38 20.76
CA PHE A 199 -23.38 -7.98 21.25
C PHE A 199 -24.07 -8.78 20.15
N HIS A 200 -24.77 -9.83 20.58
CA HIS A 200 -25.60 -10.65 19.72
C HIS A 200 -26.89 -10.99 20.47
N ALA A 201 -28.01 -10.50 19.98
CA ALA A 201 -29.32 -10.69 20.61
C ALA A 201 -30.38 -10.99 19.53
N GLY A 202 -30.76 -12.25 19.40
CA GLY A 202 -31.66 -12.72 18.35
C GLY A 202 -31.09 -12.41 16.95
N ASP A 203 -31.86 -11.70 16.15
CA ASP A 203 -31.50 -11.31 14.78
C ASP A 203 -30.64 -10.03 14.70
N PHE A 204 -30.18 -9.50 15.84
CA PHE A 204 -29.35 -8.32 15.92
C PHE A 204 -27.94 -8.64 16.37
N ALA A 205 -26.96 -8.08 15.69
CA ALA A 205 -25.56 -8.11 16.09
C ALA A 205 -24.93 -6.72 15.95
N GLY A 206 -24.06 -6.39 16.87
CA GLY A 206 -23.34 -5.11 16.79
C GLY A 206 -22.05 -5.13 17.59
N ARG A 207 -21.26 -4.10 17.37
CA ARG A 207 -19.97 -3.90 18.04
C ARG A 207 -19.73 -2.40 18.22
N VAL A 208 -19.27 -2.03 19.42
CA VAL A 208 -18.79 -0.68 19.73
C VAL A 208 -17.37 -0.81 20.28
N VAL A 209 -16.45 -0.04 19.74
CA VAL A 209 -15.05 -0.05 20.15
C VAL A 209 -14.56 1.38 20.29
N GLN A 210 -13.90 1.66 21.42
CA GLN A 210 -13.16 2.88 21.66
C GLN A 210 -11.66 2.54 21.61
N GLY A 211 -10.92 3.22 20.73
CA GLY A 211 -9.47 3.16 20.60
C GLY A 211 -8.80 4.46 21.01
N TRP A 212 -7.57 4.37 21.48
CA TRP A 212 -6.65 5.49 21.71
C TRP A 212 -5.38 5.20 20.95
N ARG A 213 -5.20 5.91 19.84
CA ARG A 213 -4.06 5.76 18.94
C ARG A 213 -3.08 6.90 19.17
N GLN A 214 -1.81 6.56 19.21
CA GLN A 214 -0.72 7.51 19.25
C GLN A 214 0.28 7.17 18.14
N PHE A 215 0.58 8.15 17.32
CA PHE A 215 1.66 8.09 16.33
C PHE A 215 2.80 9.00 16.78
N ARG A 216 4.03 8.54 16.60
CA ARG A 216 5.26 9.31 16.79
C ARG A 216 6.20 9.02 15.65
N GLU A 217 6.76 10.07 15.08
CA GLU A 217 7.81 10.02 14.08
C GLU A 217 9.00 10.83 14.57
N THR A 218 10.18 10.31 14.36
CA THR A 218 11.45 11.03 14.53
C THR A 218 12.30 10.78 13.30
N GLU A 219 12.77 11.85 12.67
CA GLU A 219 13.69 11.77 11.55
C GLU A 219 14.90 12.65 11.82
N ARG A 220 16.09 12.09 11.56
CA ARG A 220 17.34 12.85 11.53
C ARG A 220 17.94 12.77 10.15
N LEU A 221 18.21 13.93 9.56
CA LEU A 221 18.94 14.08 8.31
C LEU A 221 20.31 14.69 8.60
N THR A 222 21.34 14.13 7.98
CA THR A 222 22.71 14.66 8.08
C THR A 222 23.39 14.64 6.72
N LEU A 223 24.34 15.55 6.49
CA LEU A 223 25.14 15.53 5.28
C LEU A 223 25.88 14.20 5.15
N ALA A 224 25.74 13.54 4.00
CA ALA A 224 26.48 12.32 3.73
C ALA A 224 27.98 12.61 3.58
N SER A 225 28.81 11.70 4.08
CA SER A 225 30.27 11.88 4.08
C SER A 225 30.82 12.08 2.67
N GLY A 226 31.58 13.16 2.47
CA GLY A 226 32.21 13.50 1.20
C GLY A 226 31.29 14.21 0.17
N GLU A 227 30.03 14.50 0.51
CA GLU A 227 29.03 15.06 -0.42
C GLU A 227 28.88 16.60 -0.33
N GLY A 228 29.78 17.28 0.38
CA GLY A 228 29.71 18.73 0.59
C GLY A 228 29.93 19.59 -0.66
N ALA A 229 30.41 19.01 -1.75
CA ALA A 229 30.58 19.73 -3.02
C ALA A 229 29.32 19.75 -3.90
N GLY A 230 28.26 19.02 -3.51
CA GLY A 230 27.02 18.92 -4.27
C GLY A 230 27.15 18.24 -5.63
N ASN A 231 26.09 18.32 -6.43
CA ASN A 231 26.00 17.72 -7.77
C ASN A 231 26.34 18.67 -8.90
N ASN A 232 26.43 19.98 -8.63
CA ASN A 232 26.76 21.00 -9.61
C ASN A 232 28.26 21.33 -9.55
N ALA A 233 29.01 21.09 -10.62
CA ALA A 233 30.42 21.45 -10.68
C ALA A 233 30.66 22.92 -11.01
N GLY A 234 29.65 23.64 -11.50
CA GLY A 234 29.75 25.04 -11.91
C GLY A 234 29.42 26.01 -10.77
N PRO A 235 30.08 27.18 -10.70
CA PRO A 235 29.72 28.20 -9.72
C PRO A 235 28.36 28.83 -10.05
N VAL A 236 27.54 29.08 -9.04
CA VAL A 236 26.30 29.85 -9.16
C VAL A 236 26.64 31.34 -9.04
N LEU A 237 26.30 32.12 -10.06
CA LEU A 237 26.66 33.56 -10.14
C LEU A 237 28.14 33.86 -9.87
N GLY A 238 29.03 32.96 -10.30
CA GLY A 238 30.48 33.10 -10.13
C GLY A 238 31.03 32.64 -8.78
N THR A 239 30.21 32.12 -7.88
CA THR A 239 30.59 31.66 -6.55
C THR A 239 30.34 30.16 -6.41
N PRO A 240 31.35 29.34 -6.01
CA PRO A 240 31.15 27.93 -5.71
C PRO A 240 30.14 27.75 -4.58
N VAL A 241 29.14 26.91 -4.77
CA VAL A 241 28.19 26.52 -3.72
C VAL A 241 28.73 25.25 -3.05
N SER A 242 28.70 25.21 -1.72
CA SER A 242 29.16 24.07 -0.95
C SER A 242 28.43 23.98 0.38
N LEU A 243 28.25 22.77 0.87
CA LEU A 243 27.68 22.48 2.19
C LEU A 243 28.77 21.85 3.06
N THR A 244 29.08 22.47 4.20
CA THR A 244 30.10 21.99 5.12
C THR A 244 29.48 21.05 6.17
N ASP A 245 28.30 21.43 6.66
CA ASP A 245 27.53 20.65 7.62
C ASP A 245 26.04 20.81 7.37
N PHE A 246 25.28 19.79 7.70
CA PHE A 246 23.81 19.80 7.64
C PHE A 246 23.27 18.87 8.72
N GLN A 247 22.35 19.38 9.51
CA GLN A 247 21.56 18.59 10.43
C GLN A 247 20.13 19.08 10.43
N ARG A 248 19.18 18.15 10.27
CA ARG A 248 17.76 18.40 10.47
C ARG A 248 17.22 17.33 11.41
N ASP A 249 16.61 17.75 12.50
CA ASP A 249 15.92 16.90 13.45
C ASP A 249 14.43 17.23 13.40
N SER A 250 13.62 16.28 12.97
CA SER A 250 12.16 16.40 12.87
C SER A 250 11.46 15.47 13.86
N ARG A 251 10.39 15.93 14.48
CA ARG A 251 9.56 15.16 15.41
C ARG A 251 8.09 15.45 15.15
N VAL A 252 7.30 14.40 14.96
CA VAL A 252 5.84 14.50 14.82
C VAL A 252 5.18 13.64 15.89
N LYS A 253 4.15 14.18 16.52
CA LYS A 253 3.31 13.46 17.48
C LYS A 253 1.85 13.69 17.14
N ILE A 254 1.10 12.59 17.00
CA ILE A 254 -0.34 12.62 16.72
C ILE A 254 -1.05 11.75 17.76
N ASN A 255 -2.08 12.30 18.41
CA ASN A 255 -2.96 11.55 19.31
C ASN A 255 -4.36 11.49 18.68
N VAL A 256 -4.93 10.30 18.61
CA VAL A 256 -6.21 10.07 17.92
C VAL A 256 -7.11 9.15 18.75
N PRO A 257 -8.06 9.68 19.55
CA PRO A 257 -9.18 8.87 20.01
C PRO A 257 -10.05 8.47 18.82
N VAL A 258 -10.38 7.19 18.72
CA VAL A 258 -11.17 6.61 17.64
C VAL A 258 -12.34 5.84 18.22
N THR A 259 -13.57 6.23 17.86
CA THR A 259 -14.78 5.48 18.21
C THR A 259 -15.33 4.84 16.95
N THR A 260 -15.60 3.53 17.01
CA THR A 260 -16.30 2.80 15.95
C THR A 260 -17.50 2.08 16.50
N ALA A 261 -18.61 2.14 15.79
CA ALA A 261 -19.83 1.41 16.12
C ALA A 261 -20.39 0.78 14.83
N PHE A 262 -20.92 -0.42 14.97
CA PHE A 262 -21.55 -1.15 13.87
C PHE A 262 -22.75 -1.93 14.38
N LEU A 263 -23.84 -1.94 13.60
CA LEU A 263 -25.09 -2.64 13.89
C LEU A 263 -25.59 -3.33 12.62
N VAL A 264 -26.01 -4.57 12.74
CA VAL A 264 -26.77 -5.31 11.73
C VAL A 264 -27.98 -5.93 12.38
N GLY A 265 -29.12 -5.86 11.71
CA GLY A 265 -30.35 -6.49 12.15
C GLY A 265 -31.14 -7.07 10.98
N ARG A 266 -31.90 -8.14 11.25
CA ARG A 266 -32.83 -8.73 10.31
C ARG A 266 -34.24 -8.70 10.90
N PHE A 267 -35.20 -8.20 10.13
CA PHE A 267 -36.61 -8.15 10.51
C PHE A 267 -37.42 -9.06 9.59
N ALA A 268 -38.26 -9.90 10.19
CA ALA A 268 -39.20 -10.75 9.47
C ALA A 268 -38.56 -11.54 8.30
N ASN A 269 -37.29 -11.90 8.38
CA ASN A 269 -36.48 -12.61 7.38
C ASN A 269 -36.35 -11.93 6.01
N ARG A 270 -37.01 -10.77 5.80
CA ARG A 270 -37.06 -10.06 4.51
C ARG A 270 -36.41 -8.69 4.50
N VAL A 271 -36.27 -8.08 5.66
CA VAL A 271 -35.67 -6.74 5.78
C VAL A 271 -34.38 -6.86 6.56
N LYS A 272 -33.28 -6.46 5.95
CA LYS A 272 -31.98 -6.36 6.61
C LYS A 272 -31.59 -4.90 6.73
N VAL A 273 -31.20 -4.50 7.93
CA VAL A 273 -30.72 -3.14 8.24
C VAL A 273 -29.29 -3.21 8.71
N SER A 274 -28.46 -2.33 8.23
CA SER A 274 -27.11 -2.12 8.74
C SER A 274 -26.84 -0.64 8.98
N ALA A 275 -26.10 -0.34 10.05
CA ALA A 275 -25.65 1.02 10.35
C ALA A 275 -24.21 0.97 10.87
N GLY A 276 -23.45 2.01 10.58
CA GLY A 276 -22.10 2.14 11.08
C GLY A 276 -21.76 3.60 11.39
N TYR A 277 -20.89 3.79 12.36
CA TYR A 277 -20.39 5.08 12.78
C TYR A 277 -18.90 5.00 13.07
N LEU A 278 -18.15 6.01 12.64
CA LEU A 278 -16.76 6.21 12.98
C LEU A 278 -16.55 7.68 13.34
N ARG A 279 -15.84 7.93 14.42
CA ARG A 279 -15.34 9.26 14.77
C ARG A 279 -13.87 9.15 15.14
N ALA A 280 -13.05 10.05 14.58
CA ALA A 280 -11.64 10.15 14.91
C ALA A 280 -11.24 11.62 14.94
N ASN A 281 -10.73 12.08 16.08
CA ASN A 281 -10.24 13.43 16.25
C ASN A 281 -8.75 13.35 16.48
N SER A 282 -7.95 14.02 15.68
CA SER A 282 -6.50 14.02 15.87
C SER A 282 -5.95 15.38 16.26
N ASP A 283 -5.12 15.37 17.30
CA ASP A 283 -4.28 16.50 17.65
C ASP A 283 -2.85 16.18 17.24
N THR A 284 -2.31 17.00 16.34
CA THR A 284 -0.96 16.87 15.80
C THR A 284 -0.09 18.01 16.32
N SER A 285 1.13 17.68 16.74
CA SER A 285 2.19 18.64 16.96
C SER A 285 3.45 18.17 16.24
N ALA A 286 4.10 19.07 15.52
CA ALA A 286 5.37 18.80 14.89
C ALA A 286 6.38 19.91 15.23
N SER A 287 7.64 19.52 15.35
CA SER A 287 8.76 20.44 15.48
C SER A 287 9.90 19.95 14.61
N GLU A 288 10.55 20.86 13.94
CA GLU A 288 11.74 20.62 13.15
C GLU A 288 12.77 21.68 13.44
N THR A 289 14.03 21.31 13.45
CA THR A 289 15.15 22.25 13.50
C THR A 289 16.10 21.87 12.38
N GLU A 290 16.35 22.80 11.46
CA GLU A 290 17.33 22.67 10.40
C GLU A 290 18.47 23.61 10.65
N ASP A 291 19.68 23.07 10.81
CA ASP A 291 20.91 23.82 10.93
C ASP A 291 21.89 23.42 9.82
N LEU A 292 22.42 24.37 9.12
CA LEU A 292 23.40 24.12 8.08
C LEU A 292 24.47 25.21 8.00
N THR A 293 25.65 24.82 7.54
CA THR A 293 26.76 25.73 7.25
C THR A 293 27.39 25.41 5.90
N GLY A 294 27.89 26.44 5.23
CA GLY A 294 28.49 26.28 3.92
C GLY A 294 28.59 27.62 3.18
N ASN A 295 28.85 27.55 1.90
CA ASN A 295 28.77 28.70 1.02
C ASN A 295 27.56 28.54 0.09
N LEU A 296 26.50 29.23 0.41
CA LEU A 296 25.17 28.95 -0.12
C LEU A 296 24.56 30.20 -0.76
N VAL A 297 23.57 29.98 -1.63
CA VAL A 297 22.81 31.05 -2.26
C VAL A 297 21.31 30.76 -2.19
N SER A 298 20.52 31.76 -1.86
CA SER A 298 19.08 31.71 -1.95
C SER A 298 18.56 32.87 -2.80
N PHE A 299 17.82 32.51 -3.86
CA PHE A 299 17.14 33.49 -4.71
C PHE A 299 15.91 34.12 -4.02
N GLN A 300 15.35 33.46 -3.03
CA GLN A 300 14.21 33.96 -2.24
C GLN A 300 14.58 35.18 -1.40
N ILE A 301 15.83 35.25 -0.93
CA ILE A 301 16.35 36.40 -0.20
C ILE A 301 17.33 37.24 -1.04
N SER A 302 17.59 36.82 -2.29
CA SER A 302 18.55 37.45 -3.23
C SER A 302 19.93 37.65 -2.61
N ARG A 303 20.47 36.64 -1.92
CA ARG A 303 21.72 36.71 -1.17
C ARG A 303 22.51 35.41 -1.18
N PHE A 304 23.83 35.55 -1.04
CA PHE A 304 24.72 34.50 -0.55
C PHE A 304 24.68 34.49 0.98
N PHE A 305 24.87 33.33 1.61
CA PHE A 305 24.91 33.19 3.07
C PHE A 305 25.82 32.01 3.47
N GLN A 306 26.33 32.01 4.71
CA GLN A 306 27.28 31.01 5.20
C GLN A 306 26.64 30.00 6.17
N GLY A 307 25.43 30.27 6.63
CA GLY A 307 24.71 29.38 7.52
C GLY A 307 23.23 29.71 7.57
N LEU A 308 22.43 28.72 7.94
CA LEU A 308 20.98 28.85 8.21
C LEU A 308 20.69 28.09 9.50
N SER A 309 19.92 28.70 10.38
CA SER A 309 19.25 28.02 11.47
C SER A 309 17.76 28.28 11.37
N GLU A 310 16.98 27.21 11.23
CA GLU A 310 15.55 27.30 10.95
C GLU A 310 14.74 26.37 11.86
N PRO A 311 14.33 26.84 13.05
CA PRO A 311 13.31 26.16 13.85
C PRO A 311 11.92 26.32 13.21
N ILE A 312 11.23 25.20 13.09
CA ILE A 312 9.85 25.10 12.59
C ILE A 312 8.99 24.48 13.68
N SER A 313 7.84 25.05 13.96
CA SER A 313 6.83 24.46 14.80
C SER A 313 5.49 24.47 14.10
N SER A 314 4.76 23.37 14.22
CA SER A 314 3.42 23.28 13.64
C SER A 314 2.46 22.54 14.56
N ARG A 315 1.17 22.87 14.43
CA ARG A 315 0.06 22.21 15.10
C ARG A 315 -1.06 22.03 14.09
N ALA A 316 -1.75 20.90 14.17
CA ALA A 316 -2.95 20.69 13.39
C ALA A 316 -3.98 19.93 14.22
N ARG A 317 -5.25 20.31 14.06
CA ARG A 317 -6.40 19.59 14.58
C ARG A 317 -7.21 19.09 13.41
N ASN A 318 -7.51 17.79 13.41
CA ASN A 318 -8.34 17.20 12.38
C ASN A 318 -9.48 16.43 13.05
N GLU A 319 -10.69 16.90 12.85
CA GLU A 319 -11.90 16.24 13.30
C GLU A 319 -12.56 15.54 12.11
N GLN A 320 -12.90 14.28 12.28
CA GLN A 320 -13.60 13.54 11.26
C GLN A 320 -14.61 12.58 11.83
N TRP A 321 -15.75 12.50 11.17
CA TRP A 321 -16.73 11.46 11.44
C TRP A 321 -17.35 10.95 10.14
N ARG A 322 -17.84 9.73 10.21
CA ARG A 322 -18.56 9.06 9.14
C ARG A 322 -19.71 8.26 9.73
N GLY A 323 -20.92 8.51 9.24
CA GLY A 323 -22.11 7.72 9.55
C GLY A 323 -22.66 7.09 8.28
N HIS A 324 -23.13 5.85 8.34
CA HIS A 324 -23.84 5.23 7.22
C HIS A 324 -24.96 4.33 7.73
N GLY A 325 -26.03 4.24 6.93
CA GLY A 325 -27.13 3.31 7.12
C GLY A 325 -27.54 2.71 5.78
N ARG A 326 -27.95 1.44 5.78
CA ARG A 326 -28.47 0.75 4.61
C ARG A 326 -29.63 -0.15 5.00
N VAL A 327 -30.66 -0.17 4.16
CA VAL A 327 -31.80 -1.08 4.25
C VAL A 327 -31.83 -1.92 2.98
N GLU A 328 -31.99 -3.22 3.14
CA GLU A 328 -32.20 -4.18 2.05
C GLU A 328 -33.54 -4.88 2.31
N VAL A 329 -34.39 -4.92 1.30
CA VAL A 329 -35.74 -5.53 1.35
C VAL A 329 -35.86 -6.58 0.26
N GLU A 330 -36.12 -7.81 0.65
CA GLU A 330 -36.52 -8.86 -0.26
C GLU A 330 -38.01 -8.70 -0.60
N ILE A 331 -38.27 -8.11 -1.78
CA ILE A 331 -39.65 -7.82 -2.26
C ILE A 331 -40.36 -9.11 -2.64
N ALA A 332 -39.63 -10.02 -3.32
CA ALA A 332 -40.05 -11.35 -3.71
C ALA A 332 -38.85 -12.28 -3.72
N ASP A 333 -39.05 -13.61 -3.77
CA ASP A 333 -37.95 -14.57 -3.80
C ASP A 333 -36.99 -14.30 -4.95
N GLY A 334 -35.77 -13.88 -4.60
CA GLY A 334 -34.71 -13.51 -5.53
C GLY A 334 -34.78 -12.09 -6.10
N PHE A 335 -35.64 -11.22 -5.57
CA PHE A 335 -35.72 -9.80 -5.94
C PHE A 335 -35.51 -8.90 -4.71
N ASP A 336 -34.43 -8.16 -4.69
CA ASP A 336 -34.05 -7.29 -3.60
C ASP A 336 -34.01 -5.83 -4.03
N LEU A 337 -34.51 -4.96 -3.17
CA LEU A 337 -34.31 -3.52 -3.23
C LEU A 337 -33.39 -3.09 -2.09
N SER A 338 -32.38 -2.30 -2.36
CA SER A 338 -31.56 -1.71 -1.32
C SER A 338 -31.47 -0.20 -1.47
N ALA A 339 -31.42 0.49 -0.35
CA ALA A 339 -31.13 1.91 -0.28
C ALA A 339 -30.14 2.17 0.86
N GLY A 340 -29.20 3.07 0.62
CA GLY A 340 -28.17 3.45 1.57
C GLY A 340 -27.98 4.95 1.61
N TYR A 341 -27.57 5.44 2.78
CA TYR A 341 -27.11 6.80 2.97
C TYR A 341 -25.84 6.81 3.80
N MET A 342 -24.88 7.63 3.39
CA MET A 342 -23.63 7.84 4.11
C MET A 342 -23.30 9.33 4.14
N GLU A 343 -22.86 9.79 5.28
CA GLU A 343 -22.33 11.13 5.45
C GLU A 343 -20.93 11.05 6.06
N ARG A 344 -20.03 11.85 5.52
CA ARG A 344 -18.67 12.05 6.02
C ARG A 344 -18.46 13.53 6.23
N HIS A 345 -17.83 13.86 7.33
CA HIS A 345 -17.40 15.21 7.61
C HIS A 345 -15.94 15.19 8.06
N ARG A 346 -15.18 16.15 7.60
CA ARG A 346 -13.78 16.36 7.98
C ARG A 346 -13.51 17.85 8.09
N GLU A 347 -12.94 18.25 9.22
CA GLU A 347 -12.46 19.59 9.48
C GLU A 347 -10.98 19.51 9.87
N LEU A 348 -10.15 20.31 9.24
CA LEU A 348 -8.71 20.37 9.48
C LEU A 348 -8.32 21.83 9.68
N ASP A 349 -7.78 22.16 10.84
CA ASP A 349 -7.16 23.45 11.14
C ASP A 349 -5.67 23.24 11.35
N GLY A 350 -4.84 24.03 10.68
CA GLY A 350 -3.40 23.98 10.73
C GLY A 350 -2.78 25.34 11.02
N PHE A 351 -1.71 25.32 11.79
CA PHE A 351 -0.85 26.47 12.04
C PHE A 351 0.61 26.05 11.94
N ALA A 352 1.44 26.85 11.28
CA ALA A 352 2.90 26.67 11.23
C ALA A 352 3.60 28.00 11.47
N LEU A 353 4.70 27.94 12.22
CA LEU A 353 5.64 29.04 12.44
C LEU A 353 7.03 28.60 11.98
N ILE A 354 7.61 29.34 11.06
CA ILE A 354 8.95 29.14 10.53
C ILE A 354 9.76 30.39 10.88
N SER A 355 10.91 30.21 11.54
CA SER A 355 11.84 31.29 11.83
C SER A 355 13.20 30.97 11.21
N SER A 356 13.56 31.66 10.14
CA SER A 356 14.80 31.42 9.39
C SER A 356 15.81 32.51 9.74
N LEU A 357 16.95 32.11 10.33
CA LEU A 357 18.10 32.99 10.58
C LEU A 357 19.21 32.65 9.58
N PHE A 358 19.40 33.48 8.56
CA PHE A 358 20.49 33.37 7.60
C PHE A 358 21.72 34.11 8.13
N LEU A 359 22.85 33.42 8.24
CA LEU A 359 24.09 33.95 8.81
C LEU A 359 25.01 34.51 7.72
N ASP A 360 25.70 35.61 8.03
CA ASP A 360 26.71 36.24 7.18
C ASP A 360 26.23 36.45 5.76
N THR A 361 25.04 37.02 5.59
CA THR A 361 24.44 37.22 4.24
C THR A 361 25.11 38.35 3.47
N LEU A 362 25.49 38.08 2.23
CA LEU A 362 26.01 39.04 1.26
C LEU A 362 25.02 39.25 0.11
N THR A 363 24.73 40.52 -0.20
CA THR A 363 23.97 40.80 -1.42
C THR A 363 24.83 40.56 -2.67
N PHE A 364 24.21 40.29 -3.80
CA PHE A 364 24.91 40.21 -5.11
C PHE A 364 25.67 41.48 -5.48
N SER A 365 25.37 42.60 -4.86
CA SER A 365 26.02 43.90 -5.10
C SER A 365 27.20 44.22 -4.17
N GLY A 366 27.64 43.27 -3.28
CA GLY A 366 28.85 43.41 -2.46
C GLY A 366 28.71 44.33 -1.26
N GLN A 367 27.55 44.28 -0.57
CA GLN A 367 27.39 44.94 0.74
C GLN A 367 28.08 44.12 1.86
N ASP A 368 28.33 44.78 3.00
CA ASP A 368 28.90 44.12 4.17
C ASP A 368 28.04 42.91 4.64
N PRO A 369 28.68 41.83 5.13
CA PRO A 369 27.97 40.70 5.67
C PRO A 369 27.05 41.09 6.83
N ARG A 370 25.86 40.53 6.87
CA ARG A 370 24.93 40.70 7.99
C ARG A 370 23.99 39.50 8.12
N ASP A 371 23.50 39.26 9.32
CA ASP A 371 22.46 38.29 9.57
C ASP A 371 21.11 38.81 9.05
N LEU A 372 20.28 37.89 8.54
CA LEU A 372 18.94 38.17 8.07
C LEU A 372 17.96 37.20 8.71
N GLU A 373 17.03 37.75 9.47
CA GLU A 373 15.93 36.97 10.02
C GLU A 373 14.69 37.08 9.13
N ARG A 374 14.00 35.98 8.97
CA ARG A 374 12.71 35.88 8.29
C ARG A 374 11.77 35.03 9.13
N ILE A 375 10.61 35.57 9.45
CA ILE A 375 9.54 34.85 10.15
C ILE A 375 8.37 34.68 9.19
N ILE A 376 7.84 33.46 9.11
CA ILE A 376 6.66 33.11 8.34
C ILE A 376 5.68 32.44 9.29
N GLU A 377 4.46 32.99 9.36
CA GLU A 377 3.32 32.39 10.02
C GLU A 377 2.33 31.94 8.94
N ALA A 378 1.89 30.71 9.01
CA ALA A 378 0.92 30.14 8.06
C ALA A 378 -0.25 29.53 8.81
N ASN A 379 -1.46 29.88 8.41
CA ASN A 379 -2.71 29.32 8.91
C ASN A 379 -3.51 28.77 7.73
N THR A 380 -4.08 27.59 7.89
CA THR A 380 -4.96 27.01 6.89
C THR A 380 -6.09 26.26 7.55
N SER A 381 -7.27 26.30 6.96
CA SER A 381 -8.35 25.40 7.34
C SER A 381 -8.98 24.75 6.12
N LEU A 382 -9.43 23.53 6.31
CA LEU A 382 -10.15 22.73 5.33
C LEU A 382 -11.38 22.13 5.99
N GLU A 383 -12.55 22.42 5.45
CA GLU A 383 -13.78 21.72 5.78
C GLU A 383 -14.25 20.93 4.57
N ARG A 384 -14.60 19.66 4.76
CA ARG A 384 -15.15 18.80 3.70
C ARG A 384 -16.32 18.00 4.22
N THR A 385 -17.45 18.12 3.57
CA THR A 385 -18.63 17.31 3.80
C THR A 385 -18.99 16.53 2.53
N GLU A 386 -19.23 15.23 2.68
CA GLU A 386 -19.69 14.36 1.61
C GLU A 386 -20.98 13.67 2.03
N LYS A 387 -22.01 13.73 1.18
CA LYS A 387 -23.29 13.04 1.35
C LYS A 387 -23.50 12.10 0.17
N ILE A 388 -23.59 10.81 0.48
CA ILE A 388 -23.73 9.76 -0.55
C ILE A 388 -25.05 9.06 -0.32
N PHE A 389 -25.91 9.11 -1.31
CA PHE A 389 -27.12 8.31 -1.40
C PHE A 389 -26.93 7.24 -2.47
N ASP A 390 -27.30 6.00 -2.17
CA ASP A 390 -27.30 4.91 -3.14
C ASP A 390 -28.61 4.11 -3.07
N ALA A 391 -29.02 3.61 -4.23
CA ALA A 391 -30.15 2.68 -4.36
C ALA A 391 -29.84 1.62 -5.40
N SER A 392 -30.22 0.38 -5.17
CA SER A 392 -30.07 -0.67 -6.16
C SER A 392 -31.24 -1.67 -6.15
N PHE A 393 -31.50 -2.22 -7.33
CA PHE A 393 -32.44 -3.33 -7.53
C PHE A 393 -31.65 -4.53 -8.05
N ASP A 394 -31.80 -5.66 -7.38
CA ASP A 394 -31.14 -6.92 -7.67
C ASP A 394 -32.18 -7.99 -8.03
N ALA A 395 -32.09 -8.58 -9.22
CA ALA A 395 -32.86 -9.74 -9.66
C ALA A 395 -31.91 -10.95 -9.75
N ARG A 396 -31.88 -11.76 -8.70
CA ARG A 396 -30.90 -12.86 -8.53
C ARG A 396 -31.33 -14.20 -9.10
N ARG A 397 -32.64 -14.38 -9.41
CA ARG A 397 -33.25 -15.66 -9.81
C ARG A 397 -34.07 -15.57 -11.08
N LEU A 398 -33.47 -15.08 -12.16
CA LEU A 398 -34.06 -15.11 -13.51
C LEU A 398 -33.56 -16.35 -14.27
N GLY A 399 -33.72 -17.54 -13.68
CA GLY A 399 -33.12 -18.77 -14.21
C GLY A 399 -31.59 -18.73 -14.11
N PRO A 400 -30.85 -18.83 -15.23
CA PRO A 400 -29.40 -18.75 -15.23
C PRO A 400 -28.85 -17.31 -15.18
N LEU A 401 -29.73 -16.30 -15.23
CA LEU A 401 -29.37 -14.88 -15.32
C LEU A 401 -29.63 -14.19 -13.97
N ALA A 402 -28.69 -13.35 -13.54
CA ALA A 402 -28.85 -12.38 -12.45
C ALA A 402 -28.57 -10.97 -12.99
N LEU A 403 -29.42 -10.01 -12.64
CA LEU A 403 -29.31 -8.62 -13.07
C LEU A 403 -29.25 -7.71 -11.85
N ARG A 404 -28.50 -6.62 -11.96
CA ARG A 404 -28.49 -5.52 -10.99
C ARG A 404 -28.49 -4.19 -11.72
N VAL A 405 -29.26 -3.24 -11.20
CA VAL A 405 -29.23 -1.84 -11.60
C VAL A 405 -29.06 -1.00 -10.35
N GLY A 406 -28.21 0.01 -10.42
CA GLY A 406 -27.93 0.88 -9.29
C GLY A 406 -27.82 2.34 -9.68
N TYR A 407 -28.16 3.20 -8.76
CA TYR A 407 -27.95 4.64 -8.78
C TYR A 407 -27.20 5.08 -7.54
N GLU A 408 -26.28 6.01 -7.69
CA GLU A 408 -25.54 6.64 -6.57
C GLU A 408 -25.42 8.13 -6.86
N GLN A 409 -25.63 8.96 -5.84
CA GLN A 409 -25.36 10.39 -5.87
C GLN A 409 -24.41 10.71 -4.73
N ASN A 410 -23.33 11.42 -5.06
CA ASN A 410 -22.34 11.91 -4.10
C ASN A 410 -22.25 13.44 -4.21
N ASP A 411 -22.73 14.12 -3.18
CA ASP A 411 -22.63 15.57 -3.04
C ASP A 411 -21.43 15.88 -2.13
N GLN A 412 -20.50 16.69 -2.62
CA GLN A 412 -19.26 17.09 -1.95
C GLN A 412 -19.24 18.61 -1.80
N ASP A 413 -19.06 19.08 -0.59
CA ASP A 413 -18.84 20.48 -0.24
C ASP A 413 -17.43 20.58 0.38
N VAL A 414 -16.56 21.37 -0.21
CA VAL A 414 -15.18 21.54 0.23
C VAL A 414 -14.89 23.04 0.35
N ARG A 415 -14.51 23.47 1.55
CA ARG A 415 -14.10 24.83 1.84
C ARG A 415 -12.65 24.86 2.26
N ILE A 416 -11.85 25.65 1.58
CA ILE A 416 -10.44 25.85 1.87
C ILE A 416 -10.22 27.33 2.16
N THR A 417 -9.82 27.64 3.39
CA THR A 417 -9.42 28.99 3.78
C THR A 417 -7.89 29.04 3.78
N PRO A 418 -7.27 29.67 2.77
CA PRO A 418 -5.82 29.83 2.71
C PRO A 418 -5.37 30.88 3.72
N ASP A 419 -4.05 30.89 3.99
CA ASP A 419 -3.42 31.99 4.71
C ASP A 419 -3.63 33.31 3.95
N PRO A 420 -4.11 34.37 4.62
CA PRO A 420 -4.31 35.67 3.98
C PRO A 420 -3.01 36.33 3.49
N GLU A 421 -1.84 35.88 3.98
CA GLU A 421 -0.52 36.39 3.53
C GLU A 421 0.05 35.58 2.35
N GLU A 422 -0.59 34.45 1.97
CA GLU A 422 -0.14 33.66 0.84
C GLU A 422 -0.35 34.47 -0.46
N ILE A 423 0.74 34.59 -1.25
CA ILE A 423 0.66 35.22 -2.57
C ILE A 423 -0.29 34.38 -3.43
N VAL A 424 -1.47 34.92 -3.67
CA VAL A 424 -2.50 34.28 -4.51
C VAL A 424 -1.94 34.15 -5.92
N VAL A 425 -1.42 32.97 -6.23
CA VAL A 425 -1.12 32.59 -7.62
C VAL A 425 -2.47 32.52 -8.35
N PRO A 426 -2.62 33.11 -9.54
CA PRO A 426 -3.85 33.01 -10.32
C PRO A 426 -4.27 31.54 -10.51
N GLY A 427 -5.41 31.15 -9.97
CA GLY A 427 -5.85 29.77 -9.80
C GLY A 427 -5.64 29.26 -8.38
N GLY A 428 -5.64 30.15 -7.40
CA GLY A 428 -5.30 29.96 -6.00
C GLY A 428 -5.96 28.78 -5.31
N GLN A 429 -5.30 28.30 -4.25
CA GLN A 429 -5.64 27.08 -3.51
C GLN A 429 -6.78 27.25 -2.51
N GLY A 430 -7.41 28.41 -2.45
CA GLY A 430 -8.53 28.70 -1.54
C GLY A 430 -9.86 28.83 -2.27
N GLY A 431 -10.95 28.54 -1.58
CA GLY A 431 -12.30 28.73 -2.10
C GLY A 431 -13.31 27.71 -1.60
N ASP A 432 -14.54 27.92 -2.00
CA ASP A 432 -15.65 27.03 -1.79
C ASP A 432 -15.88 26.24 -3.08
N PHE A 433 -15.90 24.91 -2.96
CA PHE A 433 -16.08 23.99 -4.08
C PHE A 433 -17.24 23.06 -3.78
N ASP A 434 -18.28 23.14 -4.61
CA ASP A 434 -19.42 22.23 -4.58
C ASP A 434 -19.32 21.29 -5.76
N ARG A 435 -19.39 19.98 -5.53
CA ARG A 435 -19.34 18.98 -6.59
C ARG A 435 -20.38 17.91 -6.36
N ARG A 436 -21.20 17.65 -7.36
CA ARG A 436 -22.13 16.53 -7.38
C ARG A 436 -21.74 15.51 -8.42
N VAL A 437 -21.62 14.27 -8.00
CA VAL A 437 -21.38 13.13 -8.90
C VAL A 437 -22.61 12.23 -8.90
N GLN A 438 -23.20 12.01 -10.07
CA GLN A 438 -24.29 11.06 -10.29
C GLN A 438 -23.75 9.85 -11.04
N SER A 439 -24.07 8.65 -10.54
CA SER A 439 -23.56 7.40 -11.07
C SER A 439 -24.72 6.44 -11.36
N TRP A 440 -24.71 5.87 -12.55
CA TRP A 440 -25.61 4.79 -12.95
C TRP A 440 -24.81 3.52 -13.18
N SER A 441 -25.29 2.40 -12.69
CA SER A 441 -24.64 1.11 -12.89
C SER A 441 -25.62 0.04 -13.31
N ALA A 442 -25.16 -0.86 -14.17
CA ALA A 442 -25.90 -2.05 -14.56
C ALA A 442 -24.94 -3.24 -14.61
N SER A 443 -25.37 -4.38 -14.08
CA SER A 443 -24.63 -5.62 -14.20
C SER A 443 -25.52 -6.79 -14.58
N ALA A 444 -24.96 -7.72 -15.36
CA ALA A 444 -25.60 -8.95 -15.76
C ALA A 444 -24.63 -10.11 -15.54
N ASN A 445 -25.08 -11.17 -14.88
CA ASN A 445 -24.31 -12.38 -14.66
C ASN A 445 -25.13 -13.58 -15.13
N PHE A 446 -24.54 -14.40 -15.99
CA PHE A 446 -25.12 -15.64 -16.51
C PHE A 446 -24.28 -16.82 -16.05
N SER A 447 -24.92 -17.85 -15.54
CA SER A 447 -24.22 -19.08 -15.13
C SER A 447 -25.07 -20.30 -15.49
N ARG A 448 -24.55 -21.15 -16.40
CA ARG A 448 -25.22 -22.39 -16.82
C ARG A 448 -24.19 -23.38 -17.37
N SER A 449 -24.29 -24.65 -16.96
CA SER A 449 -23.56 -25.78 -17.55
C SER A 449 -22.06 -25.56 -17.72
N GLY A 450 -21.42 -25.01 -16.68
CA GLY A 450 -19.96 -24.72 -16.68
C GLY A 450 -19.58 -23.44 -17.43
N ILE A 451 -20.52 -22.68 -17.96
CA ILE A 451 -20.30 -21.36 -18.56
C ILE A 451 -20.72 -20.29 -17.56
N THR A 452 -19.85 -19.33 -17.33
CA THR A 452 -20.14 -18.11 -16.56
C THR A 452 -19.79 -16.89 -17.40
N LEU A 453 -20.72 -15.94 -17.52
CA LEU A 453 -20.52 -14.68 -18.21
C LEU A 453 -20.95 -13.55 -17.27
N GLY A 454 -20.16 -12.49 -17.20
CA GLY A 454 -20.49 -11.29 -16.44
C GLY A 454 -20.19 -10.05 -17.27
N ALA A 455 -21.08 -9.07 -17.19
CA ALA A 455 -20.87 -7.75 -17.75
C ALA A 455 -21.32 -6.70 -16.74
N ASP A 456 -20.47 -5.69 -16.51
CA ASP A 456 -20.76 -4.56 -15.63
C ASP A 456 -20.50 -3.27 -16.42
N TYR A 457 -21.41 -2.31 -16.30
CA TYR A 457 -21.27 -0.96 -16.81
C TYR A 457 -21.54 0.04 -15.70
N ARG A 458 -20.74 1.10 -15.66
CA ARG A 458 -20.96 2.26 -14.78
C ARG A 458 -20.65 3.53 -15.55
N HIS A 459 -21.58 4.48 -15.48
CA HIS A 459 -21.42 5.84 -15.97
C HIS A 459 -21.47 6.80 -14.79
N ASP A 460 -20.47 7.64 -14.65
CA ASP A 460 -20.39 8.69 -13.63
C ASP A 460 -20.35 10.05 -14.34
N LYS A 461 -21.19 10.97 -13.90
CA LYS A 461 -21.21 12.35 -14.37
C LYS A 461 -21.11 13.31 -13.20
N ALA A 462 -20.12 14.19 -13.25
CA ALA A 462 -19.94 15.28 -12.30
C ALA A 462 -20.37 16.61 -12.91
N ASP A 463 -20.82 17.54 -12.09
CA ASP A 463 -21.18 18.90 -12.50
C ASP A 463 -19.99 19.85 -12.46
N ASP A 464 -18.95 19.54 -11.66
CA ASP A 464 -17.74 20.33 -11.51
C ASP A 464 -16.52 19.48 -11.17
N ALA A 465 -15.32 20.10 -11.20
CA ALA A 465 -14.03 19.51 -10.84
C ALA A 465 -13.37 20.34 -9.74
N ILE A 466 -12.98 19.69 -8.64
CA ILE A 466 -12.25 20.33 -7.53
C ILE A 466 -10.76 20.44 -7.88
N VAL A 467 -10.23 19.40 -8.52
CA VAL A 467 -8.82 19.35 -8.95
C VAL A 467 -8.70 19.01 -10.43
N ARG A 468 -7.58 19.41 -11.04
CA ARG A 468 -7.35 19.28 -12.50
C ARG A 468 -7.43 17.86 -13.06
N VAL A 469 -7.26 16.84 -12.22
CA VAL A 469 -7.36 15.42 -12.60
C VAL A 469 -8.74 14.82 -12.31
N ASP A 470 -9.67 15.60 -11.78
CA ASP A 470 -11.05 15.17 -11.60
C ASP A 470 -11.74 15.00 -12.95
N PHE A 471 -12.59 14.00 -13.05
CA PHE A 471 -13.42 13.78 -14.22
C PHE A 471 -14.72 14.61 -14.13
N ILE A 472 -15.21 15.01 -15.29
CA ILE A 472 -16.61 15.43 -15.50
C ILE A 472 -17.41 14.23 -15.98
N GLU A 473 -16.85 13.40 -16.85
CA GLU A 473 -17.47 12.15 -17.27
C GLU A 473 -16.49 10.98 -17.12
N ARG A 474 -17.04 9.83 -16.65
CA ARG A 474 -16.28 8.59 -16.55
C ARG A 474 -17.17 7.41 -16.89
N ASP A 475 -16.72 6.61 -17.85
CA ASP A 475 -17.34 5.35 -18.24
C ASP A 475 -16.44 4.17 -17.83
N ARG A 476 -17.01 3.17 -17.18
CA ARG A 476 -16.34 1.93 -16.84
C ARG A 476 -17.10 0.75 -17.40
N TYR A 477 -16.42 -0.07 -18.18
CA TYR A 477 -16.91 -1.34 -18.73
C TYR A 477 -16.08 -2.47 -18.17
N ARG A 478 -16.73 -3.52 -17.67
CA ARG A 478 -16.06 -4.74 -17.22
C ARG A 478 -16.78 -5.95 -17.78
N VAL A 479 -16.02 -6.90 -18.32
CA VAL A 479 -16.52 -8.18 -18.82
C VAL A 479 -15.74 -9.32 -18.21
N ARG A 480 -16.41 -10.43 -17.93
CA ARG A 480 -15.80 -11.65 -17.38
C ARG A 480 -16.44 -12.84 -18.09
N ALA A 481 -15.63 -13.82 -18.45
CA ALA A 481 -16.07 -15.07 -19.02
C ALA A 481 -15.31 -16.21 -18.37
N GLY A 482 -16.01 -17.29 -18.08
CA GLY A 482 -15.44 -18.52 -17.57
C GLY A 482 -16.11 -19.72 -18.25
N TRP A 483 -15.32 -20.72 -18.55
CA TRP A 483 -15.78 -21.98 -19.08
C TRP A 483 -15.00 -23.13 -18.48
N SER A 484 -15.73 -24.13 -18.00
CA SER A 484 -15.15 -25.38 -17.50
C SER A 484 -15.78 -26.57 -18.21
N LEU A 485 -14.94 -27.46 -18.76
CA LEU A 485 -15.34 -28.66 -19.45
C LEU A 485 -14.81 -29.89 -18.74
N ALA A 486 -15.71 -30.64 -18.09
CA ALA A 486 -15.47 -31.97 -17.55
C ALA A 486 -14.15 -32.07 -16.69
N ASP A 487 -13.87 -31.08 -15.87
CA ASP A 487 -12.66 -30.97 -15.03
C ASP A 487 -11.32 -31.05 -15.80
N ARG A 488 -11.36 -31.04 -17.13
CA ARG A 488 -10.17 -31.14 -17.98
C ARG A 488 -9.72 -29.81 -18.57
N ILE A 489 -10.63 -28.91 -18.80
CA ILE A 489 -10.32 -27.59 -19.37
C ILE A 489 -11.03 -26.54 -18.54
N ARG A 490 -10.26 -25.55 -18.10
CA ARG A 490 -10.78 -24.31 -17.52
C ARG A 490 -10.24 -23.14 -18.30
N LEU A 491 -11.13 -22.31 -18.78
CA LEU A 491 -10.82 -21.06 -19.46
C LEU A 491 -11.44 -19.92 -18.66
N SER A 492 -10.67 -18.91 -18.35
CA SER A 492 -11.16 -17.63 -17.84
C SER A 492 -10.68 -16.48 -18.70
N ALA A 493 -11.51 -15.47 -18.87
CA ALA A 493 -11.15 -14.23 -19.53
C ALA A 493 -11.81 -13.05 -18.79
N ASN A 494 -11.09 -11.94 -18.71
CA ASN A 494 -11.59 -10.71 -18.15
C ASN A 494 -11.12 -9.51 -18.95
N GLY A 495 -11.94 -8.46 -18.97
CA GLY A 495 -11.60 -7.19 -19.59
C GLY A 495 -12.21 -6.04 -18.79
N GLU A 496 -11.46 -4.95 -18.68
CA GLU A 496 -11.91 -3.70 -18.10
C GLU A 496 -11.43 -2.54 -18.98
N GLN A 497 -12.31 -1.58 -19.20
CA GLN A 497 -11.98 -0.31 -19.80
C GLN A 497 -12.57 0.80 -18.94
N VAL A 498 -11.76 1.83 -18.68
CA VAL A 498 -12.18 3.05 -18.01
C VAL A 498 -11.78 4.21 -18.92
N ASP A 499 -12.76 4.99 -19.34
CA ASP A 499 -12.59 6.25 -20.05
C ASP A 499 -12.94 7.38 -19.10
N VAL A 500 -12.09 8.40 -19.00
CA VAL A 500 -12.28 9.59 -18.15
C VAL A 500 -12.03 10.83 -18.96
N SER A 501 -12.88 11.84 -18.81
CA SER A 501 -12.70 13.14 -19.47
C SER A 501 -13.06 14.29 -18.54
N ASN A 502 -12.40 15.41 -18.77
CA ASN A 502 -12.75 16.70 -18.21
C ASN A 502 -12.56 17.75 -19.31
N ASP A 503 -13.67 18.15 -19.90
CA ASP A 503 -13.70 19.05 -21.05
C ASP A 503 -13.70 20.54 -20.65
N ASP A 504 -13.51 20.86 -19.34
CA ASP A 504 -13.34 22.24 -18.92
C ASP A 504 -12.18 22.89 -19.71
N PRO A 505 -12.41 24.07 -20.34
CA PRO A 505 -11.40 24.73 -21.16
C PRO A 505 -10.10 25.06 -20.43
N GLY A 506 -10.15 25.19 -19.10
CA GLY A 506 -8.98 25.41 -18.25
C GLY A 506 -8.23 24.13 -17.87
N ILE A 507 -8.81 22.94 -18.08
CA ILE A 507 -8.31 21.65 -17.63
C ILE A 507 -7.99 20.73 -18.80
N GLY A 508 -8.95 20.39 -19.65
CA GLY A 508 -8.75 19.56 -20.85
C GLY A 508 -8.12 18.19 -20.59
N PHE A 509 -8.54 17.51 -19.51
CA PHE A 509 -8.00 16.20 -19.13
C PHE A 509 -8.72 15.07 -19.89
N ASP A 510 -7.95 14.18 -20.51
CA ASP A 510 -8.42 12.93 -21.13
C ASP A 510 -7.59 11.75 -20.63
N GLY A 511 -8.23 10.68 -20.23
CA GLY A 511 -7.58 9.47 -19.74
C GLY A 511 -8.31 8.20 -20.18
N ARG A 512 -7.52 7.16 -20.50
CA ARG A 512 -8.04 5.83 -20.83
C ARG A 512 -7.19 4.76 -20.20
N ILE A 513 -7.83 3.83 -19.50
CA ILE A 513 -7.20 2.62 -18.97
C ILE A 513 -7.90 1.41 -19.58
N ARG A 514 -7.12 0.46 -20.10
CA ARG A 514 -7.60 -0.83 -20.60
C ARG A 514 -6.80 -1.94 -19.97
N GLN A 515 -7.47 -2.94 -19.49
CA GLN A 515 -6.87 -4.14 -18.96
C GLN A 515 -7.67 -5.35 -19.41
N TYR A 516 -7.03 -6.33 -20.01
CA TYR A 516 -7.62 -7.60 -20.37
C TYR A 516 -6.65 -8.74 -20.15
N GLY A 517 -7.20 -9.88 -19.81
CA GLY A 517 -6.42 -11.08 -19.58
C GLY A 517 -7.27 -12.33 -19.66
N GLY A 518 -6.58 -13.45 -19.67
CA GLY A 518 -7.20 -14.75 -19.64
C GLY A 518 -6.23 -15.81 -19.19
N ASP A 519 -6.80 -16.88 -18.64
CA ASP A 519 -6.10 -18.04 -18.14
C ASP A 519 -6.70 -19.29 -18.76
N LEU A 520 -5.84 -20.22 -19.17
CA LEU A 520 -6.22 -21.53 -19.67
C LEU A 520 -5.50 -22.60 -18.84
N GLU A 521 -6.27 -23.48 -18.23
CA GLU A 521 -5.79 -24.69 -17.58
C GLU A 521 -6.30 -25.90 -18.34
N VAL A 522 -5.39 -26.80 -18.73
CA VAL A 522 -5.71 -28.04 -19.44
C VAL A 522 -5.11 -29.22 -18.68
N VAL A 523 -5.92 -30.24 -18.39
CA VAL A 523 -5.54 -31.50 -17.77
C VAL A 523 -5.70 -32.62 -18.81
N PRO A 524 -4.72 -32.83 -19.70
CA PRO A 524 -4.82 -33.83 -20.76
C PRO A 524 -4.97 -35.25 -20.19
N VAL A 525 -4.21 -35.53 -19.14
CA VAL A 525 -4.29 -36.78 -18.36
C VAL A 525 -4.08 -36.43 -16.88
N LYS A 526 -4.65 -37.21 -15.96
CA LYS A 526 -4.64 -36.91 -14.51
C LYS A 526 -3.31 -36.44 -13.90
N PRO A 527 -2.12 -37.01 -14.23
CA PRO A 527 -0.87 -36.55 -13.63
C PRO A 527 -0.32 -35.27 -14.26
N PHE A 528 -0.89 -34.75 -15.35
CA PHE A 528 -0.32 -33.66 -16.11
C PHE A 528 -1.29 -32.48 -16.27
N THR A 529 -0.86 -31.29 -15.83
CA THR A 529 -1.62 -30.05 -15.97
C THR A 529 -0.78 -29.01 -16.70
N LEU A 530 -1.34 -28.39 -17.73
CA LEU A 530 -0.78 -27.24 -18.44
C LEU A 530 -1.53 -25.98 -18.03
N ARG A 531 -0.79 -24.88 -17.83
CA ARG A 531 -1.34 -23.56 -17.53
C ARG A 531 -0.75 -22.53 -18.46
N PHE A 532 -1.62 -21.66 -18.96
CA PHE A 532 -1.24 -20.51 -19.77
C PHE A 532 -2.00 -19.30 -19.24
N SER A 533 -1.28 -18.19 -19.08
CA SER A 533 -1.84 -16.90 -18.67
C SER A 533 -1.36 -15.83 -19.64
N ALA A 534 -2.25 -14.96 -20.06
CA ALA A 534 -1.92 -13.81 -20.87
C ALA A 534 -2.70 -12.59 -20.34
N SER A 535 -2.01 -11.47 -20.16
CA SER A 535 -2.66 -10.22 -19.82
C SER A 535 -2.01 -9.04 -20.52
N ARG A 536 -2.80 -8.01 -20.76
CA ARG A 536 -2.36 -6.76 -21.34
C ARG A 536 -2.98 -5.60 -20.58
N PHE A 537 -2.13 -4.64 -20.26
CA PHE A 537 -2.48 -3.36 -19.67
C PHE A 537 -2.10 -2.24 -20.62
N GLU A 538 -2.98 -1.26 -20.76
CA GLU A 538 -2.71 -0.03 -21.50
C GLU A 538 -3.28 1.16 -20.71
N SER A 539 -2.44 2.14 -20.43
CA SER A 539 -2.82 3.40 -19.82
C SER A 539 -2.39 4.55 -20.73
N ARG A 540 -3.28 5.48 -20.95
CA ARG A 540 -3.00 6.73 -21.65
C ARG A 540 -3.67 7.86 -20.90
N SER A 541 -2.94 8.95 -20.67
CA SER A 541 -3.51 10.19 -20.18
C SER A 541 -2.89 11.40 -20.88
N THR A 542 -3.66 12.46 -21.00
CA THR A 542 -3.25 13.73 -21.58
C THR A 542 -3.77 14.83 -20.68
N ILE A 543 -2.89 15.71 -20.25
CA ILE A 543 -3.23 16.84 -19.39
C ILE A 543 -2.45 18.09 -19.80
N PRO A 544 -3.09 19.24 -19.98
CA PRO A 544 -2.42 20.52 -20.14
C PRO A 544 -1.78 20.95 -18.81
N ILE A 545 -0.50 21.30 -18.84
CA ILE A 545 0.27 21.78 -17.69
C ILE A 545 0.71 23.21 -17.98
N ARG A 546 0.47 24.14 -17.04
CA ARG A 546 1.08 25.47 -17.09
C ARG A 546 2.51 25.42 -16.59
N GLN A 547 3.44 25.92 -17.39
CA GLN A 547 4.83 26.05 -16.97
C GLN A 547 4.97 27.24 -16.02
N PRO A 548 5.68 27.07 -14.87
CA PRO A 548 5.84 28.14 -13.89
C PRO A 548 6.64 29.34 -14.40
N GLN A 549 7.53 29.13 -15.39
CA GLN A 549 8.45 30.15 -15.88
C GLN A 549 7.79 31.24 -16.74
N ASP A 550 6.84 30.87 -17.58
CA ASP A 550 6.23 31.75 -18.56
C ASP A 550 4.72 31.65 -18.67
N PHE A 551 4.10 30.81 -17.79
CA PHE A 551 2.68 30.49 -17.79
C PHE A 551 2.15 29.90 -19.10
N SER A 552 3.03 29.50 -20.02
CA SER A 552 2.64 28.77 -21.22
C SER A 552 2.01 27.45 -20.89
N VAL A 553 1.06 27.00 -21.71
CA VAL A 553 0.39 25.71 -21.54
C VAL A 553 1.06 24.69 -22.45
N ILE A 554 1.62 23.67 -21.87
CA ILE A 554 2.15 22.50 -22.59
C ILE A 554 1.26 21.29 -22.34
N THR A 555 1.12 20.44 -23.34
CA THR A 555 0.38 19.18 -23.18
C THR A 555 1.33 18.09 -22.71
N SER A 556 1.14 17.61 -21.49
CA SER A 556 1.81 16.42 -20.99
C SER A 556 1.00 15.18 -21.38
N SER A 557 1.67 14.21 -21.97
CA SER A 557 1.05 12.92 -22.31
C SER A 557 1.83 11.77 -21.70
N HIS A 558 1.12 10.85 -21.07
CA HIS A 558 1.66 9.61 -20.53
C HIS A 558 1.04 8.44 -21.26
N ARG A 559 1.85 7.46 -21.62
CA ARG A 559 1.39 6.23 -22.26
C ARG A 559 2.21 5.05 -21.77
N GLU A 560 1.52 4.04 -21.24
CA GLU A 560 2.10 2.77 -20.83
C GLU A 560 1.34 1.61 -21.47
N ARG A 561 2.08 0.57 -21.87
CA ARG A 561 1.54 -0.66 -22.44
C ARG A 561 2.35 -1.84 -21.95
N GLY A 562 1.81 -2.61 -21.01
CA GLY A 562 2.40 -3.85 -20.54
C GLY A 562 1.71 -5.08 -21.15
N THR A 563 2.48 -6.08 -21.55
CA THR A 563 1.98 -7.39 -21.96
C THR A 563 2.68 -8.46 -21.15
N TRP A 564 1.93 -9.27 -20.42
CA TRP A 564 2.39 -10.43 -19.68
C TRP A 564 1.95 -11.72 -20.37
N LEU A 565 2.88 -12.64 -20.57
CA LEU A 565 2.62 -13.99 -21.04
C LEU A 565 3.31 -14.97 -20.11
N GLU A 566 2.61 -15.99 -19.63
CA GLU A 566 3.16 -17.06 -18.81
C GLU A 566 2.65 -18.42 -19.31
N GLY A 567 3.55 -19.40 -19.37
CA GLY A 567 3.21 -20.80 -19.63
C GLY A 567 3.87 -21.68 -18.57
N GLY A 568 3.15 -22.70 -18.11
CA GLY A 568 3.66 -23.64 -17.11
C GLY A 568 3.08 -25.02 -17.22
N ALA A 569 3.74 -25.96 -16.58
CA ALA A 569 3.36 -27.35 -16.49
C ALA A 569 3.52 -27.87 -15.06
N LEU A 570 2.57 -28.70 -14.63
CA LEU A 570 2.61 -29.44 -13.38
C LEU A 570 2.49 -30.92 -13.70
N VAL A 571 3.38 -31.73 -13.13
CA VAL A 571 3.37 -33.19 -13.26
C VAL A 571 3.35 -33.81 -11.87
N ASN A 572 2.32 -34.61 -11.58
CA ASN A 572 2.19 -35.38 -10.36
C ASN A 572 2.37 -36.87 -10.68
N PHE A 573 3.47 -37.47 -10.31
CA PHE A 573 3.75 -38.88 -10.58
C PHE A 573 4.23 -39.60 -9.35
N ALA A 574 3.40 -40.48 -8.82
CA ALA A 574 3.68 -41.29 -7.62
C ALA A 574 4.16 -40.45 -6.43
N ARG A 575 5.48 -40.46 -6.17
CA ARG A 575 6.16 -39.71 -5.11
C ARG A 575 6.77 -38.39 -5.57
N PHE A 576 6.67 -38.07 -6.85
CA PHE A 576 7.26 -36.88 -7.44
C PHE A 576 6.19 -35.88 -7.83
N ARG A 577 6.43 -34.63 -7.51
CA ARG A 577 5.69 -33.50 -8.04
C ARG A 577 6.68 -32.52 -8.66
N LEU A 578 6.50 -32.22 -9.95
CA LEU A 578 7.34 -31.30 -10.68
C LEU A 578 6.47 -30.16 -11.22
N GLU A 579 6.90 -28.95 -10.97
CA GLU A 579 6.25 -27.74 -11.49
C GLU A 579 7.31 -26.89 -12.19
N GLY A 580 6.97 -26.37 -13.37
CA GLY A 580 7.81 -25.41 -14.07
C GLY A 580 6.95 -24.36 -14.76
N ALA A 581 7.39 -23.11 -14.77
CA ALA A 581 6.75 -22.05 -15.50
C ALA A 581 7.77 -21.03 -16.01
N PHE A 582 7.43 -20.41 -17.13
CA PHE A 582 8.16 -19.29 -17.70
C PHE A 582 7.17 -18.19 -18.06
N GLY A 583 7.50 -16.95 -17.67
CA GLY A 583 6.71 -15.77 -17.97
C GLY A 583 7.58 -14.63 -18.46
N ARG A 584 6.99 -13.78 -19.29
CA ARG A 584 7.63 -12.55 -19.80
C ARG A 584 6.65 -11.39 -19.72
N LEU A 585 7.10 -10.30 -19.11
CA LEU A 585 6.47 -8.96 -19.18
C LEU A 585 7.29 -8.10 -20.14
N GLU A 586 6.64 -7.55 -21.13
CA GLU A 586 7.17 -6.51 -21.99
C GLU A 586 6.39 -5.22 -21.73
N ASN A 587 7.05 -4.17 -21.25
CA ASN A 587 6.46 -2.84 -21.07
C ASN A 587 6.99 -1.88 -22.14
N LYS A 588 6.06 -1.27 -22.90
CA LYS A 588 6.33 -0.28 -23.95
C LYS A 588 5.59 1.00 -23.62
N GLY A 589 6.28 2.12 -23.57
CA GLY A 589 5.68 3.41 -23.26
C GLY A 589 6.72 4.42 -22.84
N THR A 590 6.37 5.27 -21.90
CA THR A 590 7.25 6.32 -21.37
C THR A 590 8.46 5.73 -20.66
N PHE A 591 8.30 4.57 -19.98
CA PHE A 591 9.37 3.85 -19.30
C PHE A 591 9.42 2.39 -19.80
N PRO A 592 10.11 2.11 -20.92
CA PRO A 592 10.16 0.77 -21.48
C PRO A 592 11.12 -0.14 -20.71
N PHE A 593 10.62 -1.34 -20.32
CA PHE A 593 11.40 -2.39 -19.66
C PHE A 593 10.82 -3.77 -19.93
N ASP A 594 11.64 -4.79 -19.76
CA ASP A 594 11.29 -6.20 -19.87
C ASP A 594 11.61 -6.94 -18.56
N ILE A 595 10.75 -7.90 -18.20
CA ILE A 595 10.98 -8.84 -17.11
C ILE A 595 10.78 -10.26 -17.64
N ASP A 596 11.84 -11.08 -17.58
CA ASP A 596 11.73 -12.52 -17.79
C ASP A 596 11.77 -13.23 -16.43
N ARG A 597 10.84 -14.16 -16.22
CA ARG A 597 10.75 -14.95 -14.99
C ARG A 597 10.62 -16.42 -15.31
N ALA A 598 11.51 -17.24 -14.76
CA ALA A 598 11.41 -18.69 -14.81
C ALA A 598 11.36 -19.25 -13.39
N ARG A 599 10.58 -20.31 -13.20
CA ARG A 599 10.51 -21.02 -11.92
C ARG A 599 10.42 -22.52 -12.16
N ALA A 600 11.08 -23.28 -11.29
CA ALA A 600 10.95 -24.73 -11.24
C ALA A 600 10.90 -25.18 -9.78
N ARG A 601 10.06 -26.16 -9.51
CA ARG A 601 9.93 -26.77 -8.18
C ARG A 601 9.84 -28.28 -8.34
N ALA A 602 10.63 -29.01 -7.54
CA ALA A 602 10.59 -30.44 -7.46
C ALA A 602 10.33 -30.87 -6.01
N GLU A 603 9.37 -31.74 -5.82
CA GLU A 603 9.05 -32.34 -4.52
C GLU A 603 9.21 -33.84 -4.62
N PHE A 604 9.78 -34.47 -3.58
CA PHE A 604 9.93 -35.91 -3.45
C PHE A 604 9.46 -36.39 -2.08
N ASP A 605 8.43 -37.21 -2.08
CA ASP A 605 7.87 -37.79 -0.87
C ASP A 605 8.62 -39.07 -0.49
N TRP A 606 9.47 -38.99 0.55
CA TRP A 606 10.15 -40.16 1.12
C TRP A 606 9.14 -41.12 1.75
N ASN A 607 8.19 -40.56 2.46
CA ASN A 607 7.07 -41.26 3.07
C ASN A 607 5.93 -40.26 3.33
N ALA A 608 4.84 -40.68 3.98
CA ALA A 608 3.69 -39.83 4.30
C ALA A 608 4.01 -38.65 5.24
N ARG A 609 5.20 -38.64 5.87
CA ARG A 609 5.60 -37.60 6.85
C ARG A 609 6.73 -36.71 6.39
N LEU A 610 7.43 -37.07 5.35
CA LEU A 610 8.67 -36.39 4.97
C LEU A 610 8.75 -36.16 3.46
N THR A 611 8.91 -34.89 3.06
CA THR A 611 9.06 -34.47 1.66
C THR A 611 10.28 -33.55 1.53
N SER A 612 11.15 -33.84 0.60
CA SER A 612 12.21 -32.92 0.16
C SER A 612 11.67 -32.00 -0.94
N VAL A 613 12.01 -30.71 -0.86
CA VAL A 613 11.59 -29.69 -1.83
C VAL A 613 12.80 -28.94 -2.34
N LEU A 614 12.92 -28.88 -3.65
CA LEU A 614 13.92 -28.10 -4.36
C LEU A 614 13.23 -27.02 -5.19
N ASP A 615 13.67 -25.78 -5.06
CA ASP A 615 13.16 -24.66 -5.84
C ASP A 615 14.29 -23.99 -6.62
N TRP A 616 13.94 -23.53 -7.80
CA TRP A 616 14.74 -22.60 -8.57
C TRP A 616 13.85 -21.50 -9.13
N ASN A 617 14.29 -20.25 -8.96
CA ASN A 617 13.66 -19.09 -9.54
C ASN A 617 14.72 -18.23 -10.22
N LYS A 618 14.45 -17.83 -11.44
CA LYS A 618 15.26 -16.89 -12.20
C LYS A 618 14.41 -15.67 -12.54
N ASP A 619 14.95 -14.49 -12.26
CA ASP A 619 14.36 -13.21 -12.65
C ASP A 619 15.41 -12.39 -13.39
N LYS A 620 15.05 -11.90 -14.56
CA LYS A 620 15.85 -10.98 -15.34
C LYS A 620 15.06 -9.73 -15.63
N TYR A 621 15.61 -8.60 -15.25
CA TYR A 621 15.06 -7.27 -15.52
C TYR A 621 15.99 -6.52 -16.46
N SER A 622 15.46 -5.87 -17.48
CA SER A 622 16.21 -5.04 -18.42
C SER A 622 15.42 -3.80 -18.81
N GLU A 623 16.10 -2.66 -18.82
CA GLU A 623 15.57 -1.38 -19.29
C GLU A 623 16.00 -1.14 -20.75
N SER A 624 15.24 -0.31 -21.47
CA SER A 624 15.64 0.07 -22.81
C SER A 624 16.96 0.86 -22.80
N PRO A 625 17.97 0.44 -23.61
CA PRO A 625 19.24 1.15 -23.70
C PRO A 625 19.10 2.61 -24.10
N GLN A 626 18.04 2.97 -24.83
CA GLN A 626 17.76 4.33 -25.27
C GLN A 626 17.29 5.25 -24.15
N HIS A 627 16.75 4.66 -23.06
CA HIS A 627 16.21 5.43 -21.96
C HIS A 627 17.24 5.66 -20.86
N ASN A 628 17.97 4.61 -20.43
CA ASN A 628 18.82 4.64 -19.23
C ASN A 628 20.13 3.85 -19.40
N GLY A 629 20.48 3.39 -20.61
CA GLY A 629 21.66 2.54 -20.79
C GLY A 629 21.58 1.20 -20.05
N ASN A 630 20.38 0.76 -19.62
CA ASN A 630 20.16 -0.46 -18.82
C ASN A 630 20.84 -0.43 -17.43
N ILE A 631 20.99 0.75 -16.82
CA ILE A 631 21.65 0.90 -15.50
C ILE A 631 20.94 0.08 -14.41
N GLY A 632 19.60 -0.05 -14.49
CA GLY A 632 18.78 -0.85 -13.56
C GLY A 632 18.81 -2.35 -13.83
N GLY A 633 19.42 -2.84 -14.92
CA GLY A 633 19.35 -4.23 -15.33
C GLY A 633 19.99 -5.20 -14.33
N PHE A 634 19.33 -6.35 -14.10
CA PHE A 634 19.87 -7.45 -13.30
C PHE A 634 19.44 -8.82 -13.84
N ASP A 635 20.20 -9.86 -13.50
CA ASP A 635 19.89 -11.30 -13.68
C ASP A 635 20.11 -11.99 -12.33
N ALA A 636 19.06 -12.54 -11.74
CA ALA A 636 19.09 -13.12 -10.42
C ALA A 636 18.63 -14.58 -10.45
N ASN A 637 19.43 -15.47 -9.82
CA ASN A 637 19.07 -16.85 -9.59
C ASN A 637 18.91 -17.10 -8.09
N ARG A 638 17.82 -17.77 -7.71
CA ARG A 638 17.54 -18.16 -6.32
C ARG A 638 17.28 -19.65 -6.29
N TYR A 639 18.01 -20.35 -5.45
CA TYR A 639 17.88 -21.80 -5.25
C TYR A 639 17.44 -22.03 -3.82
N GLY A 640 16.49 -22.92 -3.61
CA GLY A 640 16.00 -23.31 -2.30
C GLY A 640 16.08 -24.82 -2.09
N VAL A 641 16.54 -25.22 -0.92
CA VAL A 641 16.52 -26.63 -0.48
C VAL A 641 15.76 -26.68 0.83
N PHE A 642 14.63 -27.38 0.84
CA PHE A 642 13.71 -27.43 2.00
C PHE A 642 13.36 -28.86 2.33
N LEU A 643 13.05 -29.03 3.61
CA LEU A 643 12.47 -30.24 4.15
C LEU A 643 11.08 -29.91 4.68
N ARG A 644 10.07 -30.66 4.23
CA ARG A 644 8.71 -30.57 4.75
C ARG A 644 8.41 -31.80 5.62
N VAL A 645 7.90 -31.55 6.81
CA VAL A 645 7.56 -32.58 7.79
C VAL A 645 6.08 -32.48 8.12
N HIS A 646 5.36 -33.58 8.00
CA HIS A 646 3.96 -33.74 8.39
C HIS A 646 3.88 -34.75 9.56
N LEU A 647 3.32 -34.36 10.72
CA LEU A 647 3.17 -35.18 11.89
C LEU A 647 1.69 -35.35 12.30
#